data_9e5401691766d464d68e644e493dab88
#
_entry.id   9e5401691766d464d68e644e493dab88
#
_cell.length_a   1.000
_cell.length_b   1.000
_cell.length_c   1.000
_cell.angle_alpha   90.00
_cell.angle_beta   90.00
_cell.angle_gamma   90.00
#
_symmetry.space_group_name_H-M   'P 1'
#
loop_
_entity.id
_entity.type
_entity.pdbx_description
1 polymer ?
#
loop_
_entity_poly.entity_id
_entity_poly.type
_entity_poly.pdbx_seq_one_letter_code
_entity_poly.pdbx_strand_id
1 'polypeptide(L)'
;MKRTVFIFVFLCAAFLLGAQSHISTQPHQEAVSVITPAAQESDFSKAYVSAGKDGFLIKWTEDNQGEHYQISEYEIKAAAVSPDGRFIAVYETDGGLVNRLALWDWETLSRKWARRYKDSVTSLSFTENGTYIIAGTATVSGAEFIRTATGDVAVGKIKDATGIVSYAVTNSTEKTAAMYSPAGNLSFYDLTTGRAKQRISVMQGLSQAVLFNNFLFLAGVKDDTLYVVYCISGKTITSIRTSNPILLASKSDRNLYYLENDGKGLYTLKMLENADNRTVSNPKIVRMFKGPRGNEAITSGAKLGNEIMLGSASGAVYKITADADSALSSIEPITQDIYDRILDMAPIGEDFYFLTKDSLFRSSYDTGIVKRLGDNPGRTQLITYGDSVILWSKDTRLPILLFDYSLPEVKTLYIPKTSLHSLRLFGNLLVDLESSSSVNVYDIEKGALREAYSGAGLQDCVIAADSKLYVAKSFATNPRCALLAVDLETGETVPTALAGNVAFGLSVRENDIYGVSVQENAGTKRTSVFRYNTAAKQTVSVANFTGEFPDAFTYLYFPSLYTNIGQNVGQNTIRAINLTDRKNIIFNRSASMPIKAACNAARAVILNRDGSISWYDGTSSQVLADWYLTKEGQWFEF
;
A
#
# COMPACT_ATOMS: atom_id res chain seq x y z
N MET A 1 -35.34 24.74 38.04
CA MET A 1 -35.24 24.01 36.74
C MET A 1 -34.34 24.66 35.68
N LYS A 2 -34.15 25.98 35.63
CA LYS A 2 -33.28 26.57 34.57
C LYS A 2 -31.75 26.52 34.83
N ARG A 3 -31.28 26.24 36.04
CA ARG A 3 -29.83 26.12 36.34
C ARG A 3 -29.26 24.71 36.11
N THR A 4 -30.07 23.69 36.19
CA THR A 4 -29.63 22.30 35.98
C THR A 4 -29.44 21.95 34.50
N VAL A 5 -30.23 22.58 33.61
CA VAL A 5 -30.11 22.37 32.16
C VAL A 5 -28.82 22.99 31.61
N PHE A 6 -28.37 24.13 32.20
CA PHE A 6 -27.14 24.80 31.76
C PHE A 6 -25.87 24.01 32.14
N ILE A 7 -25.88 23.28 33.25
CA ILE A 7 -24.74 22.43 33.67
C ILE A 7 -24.67 21.20 32.82
N PHE A 8 -25.79 20.64 32.39
CA PHE A 8 -25.81 19.46 31.53
C PHE A 8 -25.35 19.76 30.08
N VAL A 9 -25.73 20.92 29.53
CA VAL A 9 -25.25 21.38 28.22
C VAL A 9 -23.76 21.73 28.26
N PHE A 10 -23.24 22.27 29.37
CA PHE A 10 -21.81 22.54 29.54
C PHE A 10 -20.99 21.26 29.78
N LEU A 11 -21.55 20.25 30.43
CA LEU A 11 -20.91 18.93 30.56
C LEU A 11 -20.89 18.18 29.23
N CYS A 12 -21.97 18.20 28.46
CA CYS A 12 -21.96 17.63 27.11
C CYS A 12 -21.05 18.38 26.14
N ALA A 13 -20.96 19.71 26.23
CA ALA A 13 -20.02 20.49 25.43
C ALA A 13 -18.57 20.28 25.88
N ALA A 14 -18.31 20.05 27.18
CA ALA A 14 -16.97 19.69 27.68
C ALA A 14 -16.56 18.27 27.29
N PHE A 15 -17.51 17.34 27.15
CA PHE A 15 -17.23 16.00 26.59
C PHE A 15 -17.00 16.04 25.08
N LEU A 16 -17.65 16.96 24.35
CA LEU A 16 -17.40 17.15 22.90
C LEU A 16 -16.13 17.96 22.61
N LEU A 17 -15.63 18.75 23.56
CA LEU A 17 -14.35 19.48 23.45
C LEU A 17 -13.15 18.69 24.02
N GLY A 18 -13.39 17.58 24.70
CA GLY A 18 -12.34 16.72 25.26
C GLY A 18 -11.91 15.57 24.35
N ALA A 19 -12.57 15.37 23.23
CA ALA A 19 -12.32 14.26 22.30
C ALA A 19 -11.49 14.66 21.07
N GLN A 20 -10.79 15.78 21.08
CA GLN A 20 -9.58 15.94 20.27
C GLN A 20 -8.38 15.35 21.04
N SER A 21 -8.51 14.09 21.40
CA SER A 21 -7.37 13.29 21.83
C SER A 21 -6.46 13.11 20.61
N HIS A 22 -5.22 13.51 20.78
CA HIS A 22 -4.12 13.32 19.85
C HIS A 22 -4.27 12.02 19.10
N ILE A 23 -4.59 12.11 17.81
CA ILE A 23 -4.58 10.97 16.91
C ILE A 23 -3.13 10.55 16.80
N SER A 24 -2.77 9.49 17.49
CA SER A 24 -1.43 8.93 17.34
C SER A 24 -1.31 8.38 15.94
N THR A 25 -0.35 8.91 15.19
CA THR A 25 -0.14 8.49 13.80
C THR A 25 0.32 7.04 13.75
N GLN A 26 -0.40 6.22 13.01
CA GLN A 26 -0.02 4.84 12.78
C GLN A 26 1.31 4.75 12.01
N PRO A 27 2.15 3.73 12.27
CA PRO A 27 3.28 3.40 11.44
C PRO A 27 2.83 2.92 10.05
N HIS A 28 3.75 2.96 9.08
CA HIS A 28 3.59 2.15 7.88
C HIS A 28 3.43 0.67 8.24
N GLN A 29 2.72 -0.09 7.42
CA GLN A 29 2.53 -1.53 7.68
C GLN A 29 3.73 -2.38 7.25
N GLU A 30 4.59 -1.81 6.41
CA GLU A 30 5.81 -2.40 5.89
C GLU A 30 6.93 -1.36 5.91
N ALA A 31 8.12 -1.73 5.43
CA ALA A 31 9.29 -0.86 5.46
C ALA A 31 9.04 0.51 4.82
N VAL A 32 9.53 1.56 5.47
CA VAL A 32 9.55 2.91 4.92
C VAL A 32 10.62 2.99 3.85
N SER A 33 10.22 3.08 2.60
CA SER A 33 11.15 3.06 1.46
C SER A 33 11.78 4.42 1.20
N VAL A 34 11.06 5.50 1.46
CA VAL A 34 11.52 6.87 1.20
C VAL A 34 10.94 7.86 2.20
N ILE A 35 11.77 8.82 2.59
CA ILE A 35 11.36 10.04 3.28
C ILE A 35 11.87 11.22 2.46
N THR A 36 11.01 12.22 2.23
CA THR A 36 11.38 13.44 1.52
C THR A 36 10.84 14.68 2.24
N PRO A 37 11.61 15.78 2.30
CA PRO A 37 11.12 17.03 2.86
C PRO A 37 9.98 17.59 1.99
N ALA A 38 9.01 18.22 2.65
CA ALA A 38 7.90 18.95 2.04
C ALA A 38 7.92 20.42 2.51
N ALA A 39 9.06 21.09 2.35
CA ALA A 39 9.20 22.48 2.73
C ALA A 39 8.42 23.39 1.80
N GLN A 40 7.53 24.22 2.36
CA GLN A 40 6.99 25.40 1.69
C GLN A 40 7.87 26.59 2.02
N GLU A 41 8.35 27.33 1.01
CA GLU A 41 9.13 28.55 1.25
C GLU A 41 8.36 29.66 1.95
N SER A 42 7.02 29.65 1.86
CA SER A 42 6.14 30.70 2.41
C SER A 42 5.60 30.40 3.81
N ASP A 43 5.71 29.16 4.27
CA ASP A 43 5.24 28.76 5.61
C ASP A 43 6.43 28.15 6.34
N PHE A 44 6.80 28.69 7.50
CA PHE A 44 7.91 28.18 8.30
C PHE A 44 7.66 26.78 8.84
N SER A 45 6.58 26.13 8.42
CA SER A 45 6.24 24.77 8.82
C SER A 45 7.16 23.76 8.16
N LYS A 46 7.89 23.02 8.98
CA LYS A 46 8.71 21.89 8.55
C LYS A 46 7.82 20.68 8.41
N ALA A 47 7.62 20.24 7.18
CA ALA A 47 6.84 19.07 6.87
C ALA A 47 7.69 18.02 6.13
N TYR A 48 7.34 16.77 6.30
CA TYR A 48 7.94 15.64 5.59
C TYR A 48 6.84 14.77 4.99
N VAL A 49 7.22 14.00 4.00
CA VAL A 49 6.42 12.90 3.49
C VAL A 49 7.22 11.62 3.63
N SER A 50 6.65 10.60 4.24
CA SER A 50 7.17 9.23 4.19
C SER A 50 6.31 8.38 3.27
N ALA A 51 6.94 7.41 2.60
CA ALA A 51 6.25 6.42 1.78
C ALA A 51 6.88 5.04 1.97
N GLY A 52 6.08 3.99 1.85
CA GLY A 52 6.49 2.64 2.18
C GLY A 52 6.17 1.60 1.11
N LYS A 53 6.59 0.38 1.41
CA LYS A 53 6.25 -0.82 0.62
C LYS A 53 4.76 -1.12 0.62
N ASP A 54 4.04 -0.66 1.62
CA ASP A 54 2.60 -0.78 1.79
C ASP A 54 1.78 0.09 0.83
N GLY A 55 2.43 0.98 0.05
CA GLY A 55 1.77 1.89 -0.88
C GLY A 55 1.12 3.10 -0.23
N PHE A 56 1.36 3.32 1.08
CA PHE A 56 0.90 4.52 1.79
C PHE A 56 1.86 5.69 1.62
N LEU A 57 1.28 6.89 1.56
CA LEU A 57 1.95 8.16 1.86
C LEU A 57 1.47 8.65 3.22
N ILE A 58 2.39 9.13 4.03
CA ILE A 58 2.08 9.85 5.27
C ILE A 58 2.71 11.24 5.18
N LYS A 59 1.88 12.27 5.27
CA LYS A 59 2.32 13.67 5.36
C LYS A 59 2.42 14.05 6.83
N TRP A 60 3.59 14.41 7.27
CA TRP A 60 3.90 14.77 8.64
C TRP A 60 3.85 16.27 8.84
N THR A 61 3.17 16.72 9.89
CA THR A 61 3.18 18.10 10.37
C THR A 61 4.33 18.33 11.37
N GLU A 62 4.55 19.58 11.75
CA GLU A 62 5.53 19.95 12.80
C GLU A 62 5.27 19.25 14.13
N ASP A 63 3.98 19.08 14.50
CA ASP A 63 3.54 18.44 15.73
C ASP A 63 3.62 16.89 15.67
N ASN A 64 4.29 16.35 14.67
CA ASN A 64 4.42 14.91 14.43
C ASN A 64 3.05 14.20 14.20
N GLN A 65 2.04 14.94 13.77
CA GLN A 65 0.80 14.37 13.29
C GLN A 65 0.99 13.90 11.85
N GLY A 66 0.43 12.76 11.51
CA GLY A 66 0.54 12.22 10.17
C GLY A 66 -0.82 11.99 9.53
N GLU A 67 -1.01 12.59 8.35
CA GLU A 67 -2.14 12.27 7.48
C GLU A 67 -1.72 11.15 6.55
N HIS A 68 -2.33 9.96 6.66
CA HIS A 68 -2.01 8.85 5.80
C HIS A 68 -3.08 8.54 4.77
N TYR A 69 -2.58 8.16 3.59
CA TYR A 69 -3.42 7.83 2.48
C TYR A 69 -2.79 6.74 1.60
N GLN A 70 -3.52 5.67 1.38
CA GLN A 70 -3.07 4.63 0.46
C GLN A 70 -3.31 5.09 -0.98
N ILE A 71 -2.25 5.29 -1.74
CA ILE A 71 -2.29 5.76 -3.12
C ILE A 71 -1.84 4.70 -4.13
N SER A 72 -1.21 3.64 -3.68
CA SER A 72 -0.70 2.55 -4.52
C SER A 72 -1.00 1.19 -3.89
N GLU A 73 -1.12 0.18 -4.76
CA GLU A 73 -1.11 -1.24 -4.39
C GLU A 73 0.32 -1.78 -4.29
N TYR A 74 1.29 -1.01 -4.76
CA TYR A 74 2.68 -1.40 -4.92
C TYR A 74 3.60 -0.55 -4.06
N GLU A 75 4.84 -1.02 -3.91
CA GLU A 75 5.89 -0.27 -3.21
C GLU A 75 6.12 1.10 -3.86
N ILE A 76 6.16 2.14 -3.04
CA ILE A 76 6.58 3.48 -3.45
C ILE A 76 8.08 3.60 -3.18
N LYS A 77 8.91 3.57 -4.24
CA LYS A 77 10.38 3.61 -4.12
C LYS A 77 11.00 4.98 -4.17
N ALA A 78 10.32 5.94 -4.76
CA ALA A 78 10.78 7.32 -4.80
C ALA A 78 9.58 8.26 -4.68
N ALA A 79 9.78 9.37 -3.99
CA ALA A 79 8.81 10.43 -3.88
C ALA A 79 9.49 11.80 -3.90
N ALA A 80 8.82 12.80 -4.43
CA ALA A 80 9.24 14.19 -4.36
C ALA A 80 8.00 15.08 -4.19
N VAL A 81 8.13 16.12 -3.37
CA VAL A 81 7.07 17.11 -3.13
C VAL A 81 7.36 18.36 -3.93
N SER A 82 6.33 18.95 -4.54
CA SER A 82 6.45 20.21 -5.27
C SER A 82 6.81 21.35 -4.31
N PRO A 83 7.51 22.40 -4.78
CA PRO A 83 7.93 23.51 -3.92
C PRO A 83 6.78 24.23 -3.19
N ASP A 84 5.58 24.22 -3.79
CA ASP A 84 4.37 24.78 -3.17
C ASP A 84 3.66 23.81 -2.21
N GLY A 85 4.19 22.60 -2.03
CA GLY A 85 3.64 21.57 -1.15
C GLY A 85 2.34 20.91 -1.64
N ARG A 86 1.82 21.33 -2.80
CA ARG A 86 0.52 20.88 -3.30
C ARG A 86 0.57 19.52 -3.99
N PHE A 87 1.64 19.26 -4.73
CA PHE A 87 1.77 18.05 -5.53
C PHE A 87 2.82 17.11 -4.98
N ILE A 88 2.55 15.81 -5.08
CA ILE A 88 3.50 14.75 -4.77
C ILE A 88 3.67 13.87 -6.01
N ALA A 89 4.89 13.79 -6.50
CA ALA A 89 5.28 12.82 -7.52
C ALA A 89 5.77 11.55 -6.84
N VAL A 90 5.27 10.39 -7.24
CA VAL A 90 5.64 9.09 -6.70
C VAL A 90 6.00 8.12 -7.79
N TYR A 91 7.04 7.34 -7.59
CA TYR A 91 7.36 6.19 -8.40
C TYR A 91 6.98 4.91 -7.64
N GLU A 92 6.11 4.13 -8.24
CA GLU A 92 5.57 2.89 -7.71
C GLU A 92 5.94 1.69 -8.59
N THR A 93 6.23 0.56 -7.96
CA THR A 93 6.65 -0.66 -8.65
C THR A 93 6.33 -1.93 -7.87
N ASP A 94 6.01 -3.01 -8.59
CA ASP A 94 5.92 -4.37 -8.06
C ASP A 94 7.27 -5.12 -8.09
N GLY A 95 8.34 -4.43 -8.48
CA GLY A 95 9.67 -5.03 -8.71
C GLY A 95 9.82 -5.76 -10.05
N GLY A 96 8.80 -5.77 -10.89
CA GLY A 96 8.78 -6.49 -12.17
C GLY A 96 8.12 -5.69 -13.30
N LEU A 97 6.86 -5.94 -13.54
CA LEU A 97 6.12 -5.43 -14.70
C LEU A 97 5.54 -4.03 -14.50
N VAL A 98 5.28 -3.64 -13.26
CA VAL A 98 4.73 -2.33 -12.95
C VAL A 98 5.87 -1.38 -12.62
N ASN A 99 6.06 -0.38 -13.48
CA ASN A 99 6.95 0.75 -13.28
C ASN A 99 6.15 2.01 -13.64
N ARG A 100 5.65 2.73 -12.65
CA ARG A 100 4.72 3.85 -12.86
C ARG A 100 5.13 5.08 -12.07
N LEU A 101 5.26 6.20 -12.75
CA LEU A 101 5.36 7.52 -12.14
C LEU A 101 3.97 8.16 -12.16
N ALA A 102 3.51 8.62 -11.01
CA ALA A 102 2.22 9.30 -10.86
C ALA A 102 2.38 10.64 -10.15
N LEU A 103 1.57 11.61 -10.54
CA LEU A 103 1.43 12.89 -9.84
C LEU A 103 0.10 12.94 -9.11
N TRP A 104 0.16 13.26 -7.84
CA TRP A 104 -1.00 13.43 -6.96
C TRP A 104 -1.11 14.87 -6.49
N ASP A 105 -2.33 15.39 -6.50
CA ASP A 105 -2.70 16.59 -5.79
C ASP A 105 -3.07 16.18 -4.36
N TRP A 106 -2.27 16.62 -3.39
CA TRP A 106 -2.44 16.21 -2.01
C TRP A 106 -3.69 16.81 -1.36
N GLU A 107 -4.04 18.03 -1.74
CA GLU A 107 -5.21 18.72 -1.19
C GLU A 107 -6.52 18.03 -1.59
N THR A 108 -6.62 17.62 -2.86
CA THR A 108 -7.82 16.93 -3.38
C THR A 108 -7.71 15.41 -3.35
N LEU A 109 -6.55 14.88 -2.96
CA LEU A 109 -6.22 13.46 -2.98
C LEU A 109 -6.55 12.79 -4.33
N SER A 110 -6.30 13.51 -5.42
CA SER A 110 -6.61 13.05 -6.77
C SER A 110 -5.36 12.88 -7.61
N ARG A 111 -5.29 11.75 -8.32
CA ARG A 111 -4.22 11.53 -9.28
C ARG A 111 -4.45 12.40 -10.50
N LYS A 112 -3.52 13.33 -10.78
CA LYS A 112 -3.59 14.21 -11.94
C LYS A 112 -3.26 13.48 -13.23
N TRP A 113 -2.19 12.69 -13.21
CA TRP A 113 -1.77 11.83 -14.31
C TRP A 113 -0.88 10.68 -13.81
N ALA A 114 -0.70 9.68 -14.66
CA ALA A 114 0.26 8.60 -14.46
C ALA A 114 0.93 8.22 -15.76
N ARG A 115 2.22 7.86 -15.69
CA ARG A 115 3.06 7.47 -16.80
C ARG A 115 3.74 6.14 -16.51
N ARG A 116 3.62 5.19 -17.43
CA ARG A 116 4.32 3.90 -17.33
C ARG A 116 5.71 4.01 -17.94
N TYR A 117 6.64 3.34 -17.31
CA TYR A 117 8.01 3.17 -17.79
C TYR A 117 8.28 1.71 -18.13
N LYS A 118 9.19 1.48 -19.09
CA LYS A 118 9.65 0.13 -19.42
C LYS A 118 10.59 -0.41 -18.34
N ASP A 119 11.42 0.48 -17.78
CA ASP A 119 12.40 0.19 -16.74
C ASP A 119 12.18 1.11 -15.53
N SER A 120 12.94 0.89 -14.46
CA SER A 120 12.76 1.64 -13.21
C SER A 120 13.06 3.14 -13.35
N VAL A 121 12.31 3.94 -12.60
CA VAL A 121 12.66 5.31 -12.24
C VAL A 121 13.58 5.26 -11.03
N THR A 122 14.73 5.91 -11.12
CA THR A 122 15.83 5.80 -10.16
C THR A 122 15.92 6.97 -9.21
N SER A 123 15.42 8.13 -9.62
CA SER A 123 15.37 9.33 -8.79
C SER A 123 14.25 10.27 -9.24
N LEU A 124 13.70 11.03 -8.30
CA LEU A 124 12.69 12.06 -8.55
C LEU A 124 13.08 13.36 -7.87
N SER A 125 12.89 14.47 -8.56
CA SER A 125 12.96 15.82 -7.99
C SER A 125 12.06 16.77 -8.76
N PHE A 126 11.58 17.85 -8.09
CA PHE A 126 10.95 18.96 -8.79
C PHE A 126 11.99 20.03 -9.13
N THR A 127 11.69 20.83 -10.17
CA THR A 127 12.34 22.12 -10.36
C THR A 127 11.87 23.10 -9.29
N GLU A 128 12.64 24.15 -9.00
CA GLU A 128 12.34 25.10 -7.92
C GLU A 128 11.00 25.82 -8.08
N ASN A 129 10.60 26.08 -9.33
CA ASN A 129 9.31 26.68 -9.64
C ASN A 129 8.17 25.66 -9.80
N GLY A 130 8.44 24.37 -9.58
CA GLY A 130 7.45 23.31 -9.70
C GLY A 130 6.95 23.00 -11.13
N THR A 131 7.51 23.64 -12.16
CA THR A 131 7.03 23.48 -13.54
C THR A 131 7.32 22.08 -14.10
N TYR A 132 8.43 21.48 -13.68
CA TYR A 132 8.85 20.15 -14.15
C TYR A 132 9.19 19.22 -12.99
N ILE A 133 8.94 17.95 -13.24
CA ILE A 133 9.51 16.82 -12.49
C ILE A 133 10.69 16.29 -13.28
N ILE A 134 11.80 16.04 -12.60
CA ILE A 134 12.98 15.42 -13.18
C ILE A 134 13.00 13.97 -12.71
N ALA A 135 12.89 13.04 -13.65
CA ALA A 135 12.97 11.62 -13.38
C ALA A 135 14.29 11.08 -13.97
N GLY A 136 15.18 10.60 -13.10
CA GLY A 136 16.27 9.72 -13.52
C GLY A 136 15.69 8.35 -13.84
N THR A 137 16.19 7.69 -14.89
CA THR A 137 15.64 6.41 -15.32
C THR A 137 16.75 5.40 -15.63
N ALA A 138 16.41 4.12 -15.48
CA ALA A 138 17.25 3.01 -15.97
C ALA A 138 17.12 2.77 -17.47
N THR A 139 16.40 3.62 -18.19
CA THR A 139 16.26 3.54 -19.65
C THR A 139 17.43 4.18 -20.37
N VAL A 140 17.54 3.89 -21.67
CA VAL A 140 18.56 4.52 -22.54
C VAL A 140 18.39 6.03 -22.73
N SER A 141 17.21 6.56 -22.44
CA SER A 141 16.92 8.00 -22.47
C SER A 141 17.52 8.75 -21.27
N GLY A 142 17.91 8.03 -20.24
CA GLY A 142 18.63 8.54 -19.08
C GLY A 142 17.75 9.30 -18.12
N ALA A 143 17.50 10.58 -18.34
CA ALA A 143 16.63 11.40 -17.51
C ALA A 143 15.59 12.13 -18.35
N GLU A 144 14.41 12.30 -17.78
CA GLU A 144 13.29 12.99 -18.43
C GLU A 144 12.87 14.21 -17.61
N PHE A 145 12.57 15.31 -18.31
CA PHE A 145 11.87 16.46 -17.76
C PHE A 145 10.39 16.32 -18.11
N ILE A 146 9.55 16.17 -17.09
CA ILE A 146 8.12 15.91 -17.25
C ILE A 146 7.37 17.16 -16.80
N ARG A 147 6.47 17.67 -17.63
CA ARG A 147 5.63 18.82 -17.28
C ARG A 147 4.71 18.43 -16.12
N THR A 148 4.79 19.16 -15.02
CA THR A 148 3.94 18.90 -13.84
C THR A 148 2.46 18.94 -14.19
N ALA A 149 2.05 19.90 -15.03
CA ALA A 149 0.64 20.09 -15.39
C ALA A 149 0.03 18.94 -16.21
N THR A 150 0.80 18.29 -17.10
CA THR A 150 0.25 17.36 -18.12
C THR A 150 0.83 15.95 -18.06
N GLY A 151 1.98 15.75 -17.43
CA GLY A 151 2.71 14.47 -17.45
C GLY A 151 3.49 14.21 -18.74
N ASP A 152 3.53 15.17 -19.67
CA ASP A 152 4.25 15.02 -20.93
C ASP A 152 5.74 15.31 -20.76
N VAL A 153 6.56 14.55 -21.49
CA VAL A 153 8.00 14.82 -21.55
C VAL A 153 8.27 16.12 -22.31
N ALA A 154 9.01 17.02 -21.69
CA ALA A 154 9.49 18.25 -22.32
C ALA A 154 10.70 17.94 -23.22
N VAL A 155 10.43 17.46 -24.42
CA VAL A 155 11.45 17.14 -25.44
C VAL A 155 12.35 18.33 -25.68
N GLY A 156 13.67 18.12 -25.67
CA GLY A 156 14.67 19.16 -25.93
C GLY A 156 15.20 19.91 -24.71
N LYS A 157 14.62 19.68 -23.49
CA LYS A 157 15.23 20.18 -22.24
C LYS A 157 16.59 19.55 -21.99
N ILE A 158 16.78 18.29 -22.38
CA ILE A 158 18.05 17.57 -22.42
C ILE A 158 18.14 16.86 -23.77
N LYS A 159 19.20 17.15 -24.52
CA LYS A 159 19.33 16.63 -25.91
C LYS A 159 20.32 15.47 -26.03
N ASP A 160 21.31 15.41 -25.17
CA ASP A 160 22.46 14.51 -25.31
C ASP A 160 22.63 13.55 -24.10
N ALA A 161 21.60 13.41 -23.26
CA ALA A 161 21.65 12.46 -22.17
C ALA A 161 21.35 11.06 -22.72
N THR A 162 22.29 10.17 -22.57
CA THR A 162 22.18 8.77 -22.98
C THR A 162 22.64 7.85 -21.86
N GLY A 163 22.00 6.70 -21.74
CA GLY A 163 22.31 5.68 -20.76
C GLY A 163 21.62 5.92 -19.40
N ILE A 164 21.81 4.99 -18.50
CA ILE A 164 21.18 4.97 -17.18
C ILE A 164 21.60 6.19 -16.35
N VAL A 165 20.65 6.87 -15.74
CA VAL A 165 20.86 7.95 -14.78
C VAL A 165 20.27 7.53 -13.43
N SER A 166 21.11 7.45 -12.40
CA SER A 166 20.68 7.06 -11.05
C SER A 166 20.37 8.23 -10.13
N TYR A 167 20.78 9.45 -10.50
CA TYR A 167 20.47 10.67 -9.77
C TYR A 167 20.39 11.86 -10.70
N ALA A 168 19.33 12.66 -10.61
CA ALA A 168 19.14 13.86 -11.42
C ALA A 168 18.45 14.97 -10.61
N VAL A 169 18.98 16.20 -10.70
CA VAL A 169 18.47 17.36 -9.97
C VAL A 169 18.81 18.67 -10.68
N THR A 170 18.02 19.72 -10.48
CA THR A 170 18.34 21.09 -10.92
C THR A 170 18.96 21.90 -9.80
N ASN A 171 19.77 22.90 -10.19
CA ASN A 171 20.22 23.91 -9.24
C ASN A 171 19.09 24.91 -8.91
N SER A 172 19.27 25.71 -7.85
CA SER A 172 18.28 26.68 -7.36
C SER A 172 17.88 27.75 -8.38
N THR A 173 18.75 28.04 -9.36
CA THR A 173 18.43 29.02 -10.43
C THR A 173 17.75 28.40 -11.64
N GLU A 174 17.54 27.09 -11.65
CA GLU A 174 16.98 26.30 -12.78
C GLU A 174 17.70 26.47 -14.13
N LYS A 175 18.95 26.93 -14.10
CA LYS A 175 19.75 27.09 -15.31
C LYS A 175 20.59 25.85 -15.62
N THR A 176 20.80 25.01 -14.62
CA THR A 176 21.66 23.82 -14.74
C THR A 176 20.98 22.61 -14.13
N ALA A 177 20.96 21.50 -14.87
CA ALA A 177 20.66 20.19 -14.32
C ALA A 177 21.94 19.38 -14.19
N ALA A 178 22.07 18.62 -13.10
CA ALA A 178 23.15 17.68 -12.88
C ALA A 178 22.60 16.25 -12.89
N MET A 179 23.34 15.34 -13.53
CA MET A 179 22.95 13.94 -13.70
C MET A 179 24.16 13.04 -13.45
N TYR A 180 23.98 12.08 -12.54
CA TYR A 180 24.97 11.05 -12.30
C TYR A 180 24.54 9.73 -12.95
N SER A 181 25.45 9.13 -13.70
CA SER A 181 25.29 7.79 -14.28
C SER A 181 26.13 6.76 -13.51
N PRO A 182 25.59 5.55 -13.25
CA PRO A 182 26.37 4.46 -12.65
C PRO A 182 27.63 4.06 -13.43
N ALA A 183 27.71 4.43 -14.72
CA ALA A 183 28.94 4.28 -15.51
C ALA A 183 30.07 5.22 -15.09
N GLY A 184 29.86 6.06 -14.05
CA GLY A 184 30.89 6.97 -13.53
C GLY A 184 30.94 8.31 -14.23
N ASN A 185 29.85 8.78 -14.78
CA ASN A 185 29.78 10.09 -15.42
C ASN A 185 28.85 11.01 -14.62
N LEU A 186 29.37 12.18 -14.26
CA LEU A 186 28.57 13.30 -13.76
C LEU A 186 28.53 14.36 -14.86
N SER A 187 27.33 14.67 -15.33
CA SER A 187 27.09 15.61 -16.43
C SER A 187 26.27 16.80 -15.96
N PHE A 188 26.67 18.00 -16.35
CA PHE A 188 25.96 19.23 -16.09
C PHE A 188 25.38 19.77 -17.41
N TYR A 189 24.09 20.01 -17.46
CA TYR A 189 23.36 20.45 -18.64
C TYR A 189 22.88 21.89 -18.47
N ASP A 190 23.03 22.67 -19.51
CA ASP A 190 22.36 23.96 -19.63
C ASP A 190 20.92 23.78 -20.03
N LEU A 191 19.98 24.16 -19.16
CA LEU A 191 18.55 23.98 -19.41
C LEU A 191 17.96 24.98 -20.43
N THR A 192 18.71 26.00 -20.80
CA THR A 192 18.31 26.94 -21.87
C THR A 192 18.56 26.31 -23.23
N THR A 193 19.69 25.64 -23.40
CA THR A 193 20.12 25.06 -24.69
C THR A 193 19.83 23.55 -24.77
N GLY A 194 19.65 22.90 -23.63
CA GLY A 194 19.51 21.45 -23.51
C GLY A 194 20.80 20.65 -23.71
N ARG A 195 21.95 21.32 -23.79
CA ARG A 195 23.26 20.70 -24.08
C ARG A 195 24.11 20.55 -22.81
N ALA A 196 24.95 19.54 -22.80
CA ALA A 196 25.92 19.38 -21.73
C ALA A 196 26.93 20.52 -21.73
N LYS A 197 27.05 21.21 -20.59
CA LYS A 197 28.10 22.22 -20.33
C LYS A 197 29.41 21.58 -19.92
N GLN A 198 29.31 20.52 -19.12
CA GLN A 198 30.46 19.85 -18.54
C GLN A 198 30.12 18.37 -18.33
N ARG A 199 31.08 17.51 -18.58
CA ARG A 199 31.05 16.08 -18.22
C ARG A 199 32.34 15.75 -17.50
N ILE A 200 32.25 15.14 -16.36
CA ILE A 200 33.38 14.73 -15.54
C ILE A 200 33.28 13.25 -15.22
N SER A 201 34.44 12.58 -15.21
CA SER A 201 34.53 11.21 -14.75
C SER A 201 34.61 11.21 -13.23
N VAL A 202 33.78 10.41 -12.60
CA VAL A 202 33.70 10.22 -11.16
C VAL A 202 33.66 8.73 -10.82
N MET A 203 33.49 8.37 -9.58
CA MET A 203 33.40 6.97 -9.17
C MET A 203 32.22 6.26 -9.87
N GLN A 204 32.47 5.04 -10.37
CA GLN A 204 31.44 4.17 -10.96
C GLN A 204 30.68 3.39 -9.89
N GLY A 205 29.40 3.09 -10.15
CA GLY A 205 28.60 2.15 -9.34
C GLY A 205 28.26 2.66 -7.95
N LEU A 206 28.04 3.98 -7.78
CA LEU A 206 27.53 4.51 -6.53
C LEU A 206 26.10 4.01 -6.32
N SER A 207 25.83 3.38 -5.19
CA SER A 207 24.50 2.89 -4.79
C SER A 207 23.61 4.01 -4.27
N GLN A 208 24.20 5.05 -3.69
CA GLN A 208 23.57 6.32 -3.33
C GLN A 208 24.39 7.45 -3.91
N ALA A 209 23.74 8.53 -4.32
CA ALA A 209 24.41 9.73 -4.81
C ALA A 209 23.62 10.96 -4.40
N VAL A 210 24.29 12.00 -3.92
CA VAL A 210 23.70 13.29 -3.61
C VAL A 210 24.67 14.42 -3.91
N LEU A 211 24.18 15.48 -4.54
CA LEU A 211 24.93 16.72 -4.72
C LEU A 211 24.62 17.66 -3.55
N PHE A 212 25.65 18.30 -3.02
CA PHE A 212 25.51 19.29 -1.95
C PHE A 212 26.37 20.52 -2.19
N ASN A 213 26.21 21.54 -1.37
CA ASN A 213 26.83 22.85 -1.51
C ASN A 213 26.70 23.43 -2.93
N ASN A 214 25.45 23.57 -3.40
CA ASN A 214 25.14 24.12 -4.71
C ASN A 214 25.93 23.46 -5.87
N PHE A 215 25.98 22.13 -5.88
CA PHE A 215 26.66 21.31 -6.88
C PHE A 215 28.20 21.36 -6.86
N LEU A 216 28.80 21.88 -5.80
CA LEU A 216 30.24 21.84 -5.68
C LEU A 216 30.79 20.45 -5.38
N PHE A 217 30.00 19.62 -4.67
CA PHE A 217 30.39 18.28 -4.29
C PHE A 217 29.33 17.24 -4.63
N LEU A 218 29.81 16.08 -5.06
CA LEU A 218 29.05 14.85 -5.15
C LEU A 218 29.49 13.94 -4.01
N ALA A 219 28.56 13.53 -3.16
CA ALA A 219 28.75 12.43 -2.23
C ALA A 219 28.12 11.16 -2.80
N GLY A 220 28.75 10.02 -2.60
CA GLY A 220 28.20 8.75 -3.04
C GLY A 220 28.79 7.56 -2.28
N VAL A 221 28.04 6.48 -2.23
CA VAL A 221 28.38 5.26 -1.50
C VAL A 221 28.68 4.13 -2.47
N LYS A 222 29.77 3.43 -2.23
CA LYS A 222 30.12 2.19 -2.92
C LYS A 222 30.92 1.27 -2.00
N ASP A 223 30.55 0.00 -1.94
CA ASP A 223 31.27 -1.04 -1.20
C ASP A 223 31.68 -0.59 0.23
N ASP A 224 30.70 -0.16 1.03
CA ASP A 224 30.90 0.36 2.39
C ASP A 224 31.90 1.54 2.49
N THR A 225 32.03 2.30 1.44
CA THR A 225 32.87 3.48 1.40
C THR A 225 32.08 4.68 0.88
N LEU A 226 32.10 5.76 1.66
CA LEU A 226 31.60 7.07 1.27
C LEU A 226 32.68 7.84 0.54
N TYR A 227 32.42 8.22 -0.69
CA TYR A 227 33.29 9.05 -1.52
C TYR A 227 32.74 10.46 -1.62
N VAL A 228 33.57 11.46 -1.52
CA VAL A 228 33.26 12.85 -1.81
C VAL A 228 34.12 13.34 -2.96
N VAL A 229 33.48 13.79 -4.02
CA VAL A 229 34.10 14.23 -5.26
C VAL A 229 33.87 15.73 -5.45
N TYR A 230 34.93 16.46 -5.77
CA TYR A 230 34.84 17.87 -6.15
C TYR A 230 34.38 18.00 -7.60
N CYS A 231 33.20 18.54 -7.83
CA CYS A 231 32.53 18.52 -9.13
C CYS A 231 33.21 19.40 -10.21
N ILE A 232 34.06 20.35 -9.83
CA ILE A 232 34.78 21.17 -10.82
C ILE A 232 35.86 20.34 -11.53
N SER A 233 36.57 19.47 -10.80
CA SER A 233 37.71 18.71 -11.33
C SER A 233 37.45 17.22 -11.49
N GLY A 234 36.39 16.68 -10.93
CA GLY A 234 36.12 15.24 -10.87
C GLY A 234 37.04 14.49 -9.86
N LYS A 235 37.88 15.22 -9.11
CA LYS A 235 38.80 14.60 -8.17
C LYS A 235 38.09 14.16 -6.89
N THR A 236 38.29 12.91 -6.49
CA THR A 236 37.91 12.44 -5.16
C THR A 236 38.77 13.17 -4.11
N ILE A 237 38.11 13.90 -3.21
CA ILE A 237 38.79 14.67 -2.16
C ILE A 237 38.87 13.91 -0.85
N THR A 238 37.93 12.99 -0.60
CA THR A 238 38.01 12.09 0.55
C THR A 238 37.27 10.79 0.25
N SER A 239 37.72 9.73 0.94
CA SER A 239 37.04 8.44 0.98
C SER A 239 37.04 7.93 2.41
N ILE A 240 35.89 7.52 2.92
CA ILE A 240 35.65 7.17 4.32
C ILE A 240 35.01 5.80 4.36
N ARG A 241 35.68 4.85 5.00
CA ARG A 241 35.03 3.55 5.27
C ARG A 241 33.90 3.75 6.26
N THR A 242 32.75 3.22 5.94
CA THR A 242 31.50 3.36 6.71
C THR A 242 30.73 2.06 6.65
N SER A 243 29.70 1.90 7.45
CA SER A 243 28.84 0.70 7.45
C SER A 243 27.39 1.10 7.21
N ASN A 244 26.81 0.58 6.14
CA ASN A 244 25.42 0.82 5.75
C ASN A 244 24.99 2.31 5.85
N PRO A 245 25.69 3.24 5.19
CA PRO A 245 25.44 4.66 5.35
C PRO A 245 24.14 5.08 4.66
N ILE A 246 23.43 6.03 5.29
CA ILE A 246 22.29 6.75 4.69
C ILE A 246 22.70 8.21 4.54
N LEU A 247 22.73 8.71 3.32
CA LEU A 247 23.09 10.10 3.03
C LEU A 247 21.90 11.01 3.34
N LEU A 248 22.17 12.08 4.11
CA LEU A 248 21.18 13.02 4.62
C LEU A 248 21.57 14.45 4.22
N ALA A 249 21.52 14.74 2.93
CA ALA A 249 21.86 16.05 2.41
C ALA A 249 20.98 16.44 1.23
N SER A 250 20.73 17.72 1.09
CA SER A 250 20.10 18.33 -0.07
C SER A 250 21.13 19.11 -0.90
N LYS A 251 20.74 19.48 -2.13
CA LYS A 251 21.56 20.27 -3.03
C LYS A 251 22.01 21.63 -2.45
N SER A 252 21.25 22.21 -1.55
CA SER A 252 21.53 23.49 -0.88
C SER A 252 22.32 23.35 0.42
N ASP A 253 22.38 22.18 1.03
CA ASP A 253 23.13 21.96 2.26
C ASP A 253 24.62 22.24 2.06
N ARG A 254 25.20 23.05 2.92
CA ARG A 254 26.64 23.35 2.89
C ARG A 254 27.49 22.14 3.35
N ASN A 255 26.97 21.40 4.32
CA ASN A 255 27.63 20.27 4.94
C ASN A 255 26.93 18.96 4.56
N LEU A 256 27.70 17.87 4.51
CA LEU A 256 27.14 16.54 4.30
C LEU A 256 26.89 15.87 5.65
N TYR A 257 25.64 15.47 5.91
CA TYR A 257 25.31 14.58 7.01
C TYR A 257 25.09 13.16 6.49
N TYR A 258 25.46 12.19 7.28
CA TYR A 258 25.17 10.80 7.00
C TYR A 258 25.00 9.99 8.28
N LEU A 259 24.14 9.01 8.23
CA LEU A 259 23.89 8.07 9.30
C LEU A 259 24.66 6.78 9.01
N GLU A 260 25.32 6.23 10.01
CA GLU A 260 26.09 4.98 9.92
C GLU A 260 25.58 4.01 10.98
N ASN A 261 25.50 2.71 10.64
CA ASN A 261 25.08 1.65 11.55
C ASN A 261 26.22 0.64 11.74
N ASP A 262 26.56 0.33 12.99
CA ASP A 262 27.63 -0.63 13.33
C ASP A 262 27.24 -2.11 13.11
N GLY A 263 26.01 -2.37 12.62
CA GLY A 263 25.48 -3.73 12.45
C GLY A 263 25.01 -4.39 13.75
N LYS A 264 25.13 -3.69 14.89
CA LYS A 264 24.71 -4.16 16.23
C LYS A 264 23.62 -3.26 16.85
N GLY A 265 23.04 -2.38 16.03
CA GLY A 265 21.97 -1.49 16.47
C GLY A 265 22.43 -0.16 17.04
N LEU A 266 23.73 0.17 16.99
CA LEU A 266 24.22 1.50 17.30
C LEU A 266 24.29 2.33 16.01
N TYR A 267 23.62 3.45 16.01
CA TYR A 267 23.65 4.44 14.94
C TYR A 267 24.47 5.65 15.33
N THR A 268 25.25 6.15 14.38
CA THR A 268 26.08 7.34 14.54
C THR A 268 25.77 8.33 13.43
N LEU A 269 25.21 9.48 13.79
CA LEU A 269 25.07 10.62 12.89
C LEU A 269 26.40 11.35 12.80
N LYS A 270 26.93 11.45 11.59
CA LYS A 270 28.19 12.12 11.30
C LYS A 270 28.00 13.28 10.33
N MET A 271 28.89 14.26 10.42
CA MET A 271 28.93 15.42 9.54
C MET A 271 30.31 15.61 8.95
N LEU A 272 30.36 15.86 7.64
CA LEU A 272 31.51 16.41 6.94
C LEU A 272 31.28 17.90 6.72
N GLU A 273 32.08 18.70 7.39
CA GLU A 273 31.99 20.16 7.28
C GLU A 273 32.76 20.65 6.06
N ASN A 274 32.13 21.49 5.28
CA ASN A 274 32.77 22.18 4.18
C ASN A 274 33.29 23.54 4.67
N ALA A 275 34.60 23.64 4.85
CA ALA A 275 35.23 24.82 5.40
C ALA A 275 35.53 25.91 4.35
N ASP A 276 35.95 25.54 3.14
CA ASP A 276 36.58 26.45 2.17
C ASP A 276 36.07 26.29 0.72
N ASN A 277 34.98 25.61 0.48
CA ASN A 277 34.41 25.27 -0.83
C ASN A 277 35.35 24.43 -1.74
N ARG A 278 36.42 23.84 -1.21
CA ARG A 278 37.35 22.97 -1.94
C ARG A 278 37.61 21.67 -1.22
N THR A 279 37.49 21.67 0.09
CA THR A 279 37.76 20.53 0.94
C THR A 279 36.60 20.27 1.89
N VAL A 280 36.54 19.04 2.39
CA VAL A 280 35.65 18.68 3.50
C VAL A 280 36.51 18.20 4.68
N SER A 281 36.02 18.44 5.89
CA SER A 281 36.69 17.99 7.12
C SER A 281 36.69 16.47 7.26
N ASN A 282 37.47 15.95 8.19
CA ASN A 282 37.24 14.61 8.70
C ASN A 282 35.86 14.50 9.33
N PRO A 283 35.23 13.30 9.37
CA PRO A 283 33.94 13.12 9.95
C PRO A 283 33.89 13.56 11.43
N LYS A 284 32.98 14.42 11.76
CA LYS A 284 32.65 14.79 13.14
C LYS A 284 31.42 13.99 13.57
N ILE A 285 31.49 13.35 14.73
CA ILE A 285 30.31 12.74 15.35
C ILE A 285 29.41 13.87 15.84
N VAL A 286 28.15 13.86 15.39
CA VAL A 286 27.12 14.81 15.80
C VAL A 286 26.30 14.20 16.92
N ARG A 287 25.86 12.96 16.73
CA ARG A 287 25.02 12.26 17.68
C ARG A 287 25.22 10.74 17.59
N MET A 288 25.08 10.07 18.72
CA MET A 288 25.03 8.62 18.79
C MET A 288 23.74 8.19 19.47
N PHE A 289 23.07 7.16 18.94
CA PHE A 289 21.84 6.65 19.53
C PHE A 289 21.70 5.14 19.29
N LYS A 290 20.99 4.49 20.21
CA LYS A 290 20.54 3.12 19.98
C LYS A 290 19.40 3.14 18.98
N GLY A 291 19.49 2.29 17.98
CA GLY A 291 18.46 2.14 16.97
C GLY A 291 17.15 1.57 17.52
N PRO A 292 16.21 1.33 16.63
CA PRO A 292 14.91 0.75 16.98
C PRO A 292 15.03 -0.54 17.81
N ARG A 293 14.01 -0.82 18.62
CA ARG A 293 13.94 -2.07 19.41
C ARG A 293 14.09 -3.29 18.51
N GLY A 294 14.81 -4.30 18.99
CA GLY A 294 15.00 -5.57 18.27
C GLY A 294 16.03 -5.53 17.14
N ASN A 295 16.95 -4.56 17.13
CA ASN A 295 17.97 -4.35 16.07
C ASN A 295 17.35 -4.13 14.67
N GLU A 296 16.18 -3.57 14.61
CA GLU A 296 15.52 -3.21 13.37
C GLU A 296 16.31 -2.17 12.59
N ALA A 297 16.42 -2.35 11.27
CA ALA A 297 17.18 -1.46 10.41
C ALA A 297 16.42 -0.15 10.11
N ILE A 298 17.10 0.98 10.19
CA ILE A 298 16.69 2.21 9.54
C ILE A 298 16.89 2.03 8.02
N THR A 299 15.85 2.30 7.23
CA THR A 299 15.81 2.05 5.78
C THR A 299 15.87 3.32 4.95
N SER A 300 15.45 4.44 5.52
CA SER A 300 15.39 5.71 4.82
C SER A 300 15.55 6.89 5.80
N GLY A 301 15.88 8.05 5.27
CA GLY A 301 15.99 9.26 6.07
C GLY A 301 16.06 10.51 5.23
N ALA A 302 15.63 11.64 5.80
CA ALA A 302 15.76 12.97 5.21
C ALA A 302 16.01 14.02 6.28
N LYS A 303 16.73 15.06 5.88
CA LYS A 303 17.08 16.20 6.73
C LYS A 303 16.42 17.49 6.20
N LEU A 304 15.81 18.25 7.08
CA LEU A 304 15.28 19.57 6.80
C LEU A 304 15.68 20.53 7.94
N GLY A 305 16.53 21.51 7.63
CA GLY A 305 17.13 22.36 8.67
C GLY A 305 17.92 21.53 9.66
N ASN A 306 17.55 21.57 10.93
CA ASN A 306 18.19 20.81 12.01
C ASN A 306 17.46 19.51 12.37
N GLU A 307 16.31 19.25 11.76
CA GLU A 307 15.53 18.05 12.00
C GLU A 307 15.87 16.95 10.99
N ILE A 308 15.82 15.72 11.45
CA ILE A 308 16.02 14.50 10.63
C ILE A 308 14.89 13.53 10.94
N MET A 309 14.20 13.13 9.89
CA MET A 309 13.22 12.04 9.94
C MET A 309 13.87 10.76 9.44
N LEU A 310 13.61 9.66 10.14
CA LEU A 310 14.15 8.33 9.84
C LEU A 310 13.00 7.33 9.76
N GLY A 311 13.05 6.47 8.75
CA GLY A 311 12.08 5.39 8.56
C GLY A 311 12.74 4.03 8.78
N SER A 312 11.98 3.08 9.31
CA SER A 312 12.49 1.75 9.65
C SER A 312 11.91 0.63 8.79
N ALA A 313 12.47 -0.55 8.93
CA ALA A 313 12.04 -1.76 8.22
C ALA A 313 10.67 -2.28 8.70
N SER A 314 10.23 -1.97 9.93
CA SER A 314 8.88 -2.31 10.42
C SER A 314 7.83 -1.26 10.09
N GLY A 315 8.22 -0.15 9.48
CA GLY A 315 7.30 0.93 9.16
C GLY A 315 7.26 2.08 10.17
N ALA A 316 7.96 1.97 11.29
CA ALA A 316 8.03 3.03 12.28
C ALA A 316 8.82 4.24 11.74
N VAL A 317 8.40 5.43 12.15
CA VAL A 317 9.06 6.69 11.81
C VAL A 317 9.58 7.35 13.08
N TYR A 318 10.79 7.88 13.01
CA TYR A 318 11.52 8.51 14.12
C TYR A 318 11.90 9.92 13.74
N LYS A 319 12.00 10.79 14.73
CA LYS A 319 12.48 12.17 14.57
C LYS A 319 13.64 12.42 15.52
N ILE A 320 14.74 12.92 14.98
CA ILE A 320 15.91 13.34 15.75
C ILE A 320 16.35 14.73 15.31
N THR A 321 17.19 15.37 16.12
CA THR A 321 17.83 16.65 15.75
C THR A 321 19.31 16.44 15.43
N ALA A 322 19.83 17.29 14.55
CA ALA A 322 21.24 17.33 14.20
C ALA A 322 22.07 18.18 15.20
N ASP A 323 21.55 18.40 16.40
CA ASP A 323 22.30 19.05 17.48
C ASP A 323 23.32 18.08 18.08
N ALA A 324 24.47 18.60 18.40
CA ALA A 324 25.51 17.83 19.06
C ALA A 324 25.04 17.39 20.45
N ASP A 325 24.83 16.10 20.61
CA ASP A 325 24.51 15.48 21.89
C ASP A 325 25.50 14.33 22.11
N SER A 326 26.32 14.45 23.14
CA SER A 326 27.33 13.45 23.48
C SER A 326 26.77 12.26 24.28
N ALA A 327 25.54 12.36 24.76
CA ALA A 327 24.91 11.27 25.51
C ALA A 327 24.34 10.21 24.57
N LEU A 328 24.65 8.95 24.85
CA LEU A 328 24.01 7.82 24.16
C LEU A 328 22.55 7.75 24.57
N SER A 329 21.66 8.08 23.68
CA SER A 329 20.20 8.05 23.90
C SER A 329 19.55 6.90 23.13
N SER A 330 18.37 6.43 23.57
CA SER A 330 17.45 5.67 22.73
C SER A 330 16.60 6.64 21.93
N ILE A 331 16.21 6.24 20.73
CA ILE A 331 15.18 6.96 19.96
C ILE A 331 13.83 6.29 20.14
N GLU A 332 12.81 7.09 20.31
CA GLU A 332 11.43 6.60 20.34
C GLU A 332 10.74 6.96 19.03
N PRO A 333 9.86 6.08 18.51
CA PRO A 333 9.12 6.38 17.31
C PRO A 333 8.11 7.50 17.57
N ILE A 334 7.90 8.37 16.58
CA ILE A 334 6.78 9.32 16.58
C ILE A 334 5.48 8.64 16.16
N THR A 335 5.55 7.44 15.60
CA THR A 335 4.41 6.56 15.32
C THR A 335 4.07 5.71 16.54
N GLN A 336 2.78 5.47 16.74
CA GLN A 336 2.30 4.62 17.83
C GLN A 336 1.49 3.47 17.25
N ASP A 337 1.96 2.25 17.47
CA ASP A 337 1.27 1.02 17.09
C ASP A 337 0.29 0.60 18.21
N ILE A 338 -0.80 1.38 18.35
CA ILE A 338 -1.86 1.14 19.35
C ILE A 338 -3.03 0.32 18.81
N TYR A 339 -3.09 0.14 17.51
CA TYR A 339 -4.21 -0.53 16.86
C TYR A 339 -3.93 -2.01 16.65
N ASP A 340 -4.99 -2.80 16.75
CA ASP A 340 -4.97 -4.21 16.41
C ASP A 340 -5.60 -4.38 15.03
N ARG A 341 -4.76 -4.66 14.03
CA ARG A 341 -5.19 -4.74 12.64
C ARG A 341 -6.19 -5.85 12.45
N ILE A 342 -7.38 -5.51 11.95
CA ILE A 342 -8.37 -6.49 11.53
C ILE A 342 -7.87 -7.17 10.25
N LEU A 343 -7.77 -8.50 10.30
CA LEU A 343 -7.33 -9.34 9.18
C LEU A 343 -8.52 -9.81 8.34
N ASP A 344 -9.65 -10.10 9.02
CA ASP A 344 -10.86 -10.58 8.37
C ASP A 344 -12.10 -10.31 9.23
N MET A 345 -13.27 -10.35 8.57
CA MET A 345 -14.57 -10.13 9.22
C MET A 345 -15.69 -10.95 8.57
N ALA A 346 -16.72 -11.27 9.34
CA ALA A 346 -17.93 -11.90 8.84
C ALA A 346 -19.15 -11.52 9.68
N PRO A 347 -20.36 -11.44 9.07
CA PRO A 347 -21.58 -11.12 9.80
C PRO A 347 -22.07 -12.29 10.66
N ILE A 348 -22.70 -11.97 11.80
CA ILE A 348 -23.39 -12.90 12.69
C ILE A 348 -24.62 -12.23 13.29
N GLY A 349 -25.82 -12.50 12.75
CA GLY A 349 -27.04 -11.82 13.15
C GLY A 349 -26.95 -10.31 12.90
N GLU A 350 -27.11 -9.51 13.96
CA GLU A 350 -26.95 -8.04 13.92
C GLU A 350 -25.50 -7.59 14.15
N ASP A 351 -24.63 -8.50 14.61
CA ASP A 351 -23.22 -8.23 14.91
C ASP A 351 -22.29 -8.69 13.80
N PHE A 352 -21.00 -8.48 14.02
CA PHE A 352 -19.91 -8.96 13.17
C PHE A 352 -18.81 -9.59 14.03
N TYR A 353 -18.20 -10.63 13.49
CA TYR A 353 -16.92 -11.16 13.99
C TYR A 353 -15.77 -10.42 13.30
N PHE A 354 -14.75 -10.11 14.08
CA PHE A 354 -13.51 -9.48 13.64
C PHE A 354 -12.33 -10.31 14.09
N LEU A 355 -11.50 -10.72 13.14
CA LEU A 355 -10.28 -11.48 13.39
C LEU A 355 -9.08 -10.55 13.32
N THR A 356 -8.27 -10.52 14.37
CA THR A 356 -6.98 -9.82 14.38
C THR A 356 -5.85 -10.85 14.42
N LYS A 357 -4.60 -10.38 14.45
CA LYS A 357 -3.44 -11.27 14.58
C LYS A 357 -3.51 -12.15 15.85
N ASP A 358 -3.93 -11.57 16.94
CA ASP A 358 -3.84 -12.21 18.26
C ASP A 358 -5.19 -12.66 18.84
N SER A 359 -6.32 -12.15 18.30
CA SER A 359 -7.62 -12.33 18.93
C SER A 359 -8.79 -12.43 17.94
N LEU A 360 -9.89 -13.00 18.39
CA LEU A 360 -11.21 -12.97 17.77
C LEU A 360 -12.14 -12.13 18.63
N PHE A 361 -12.83 -11.18 17.99
CA PHE A 361 -13.77 -10.26 18.61
C PHE A 361 -15.16 -10.36 17.98
N ARG A 362 -16.17 -9.95 18.74
CA ARG A 362 -17.54 -9.71 18.27
C ARG A 362 -17.97 -8.30 18.64
N SER A 363 -18.58 -7.58 17.70
CA SER A 363 -19.08 -6.23 17.92
C SER A 363 -20.20 -5.86 16.95
N SER A 364 -20.98 -4.82 17.30
CA SER A 364 -21.93 -4.15 16.40
C SER A 364 -21.71 -2.65 16.40
N TYR A 365 -22.15 -1.98 15.34
CA TYR A 365 -22.14 -0.52 15.25
C TYR A 365 -22.98 0.13 16.34
N ASP A 366 -24.21 -0.38 16.52
CA ASP A 366 -25.22 0.26 17.35
C ASP A 366 -24.87 0.25 18.85
N THR A 367 -24.15 -0.76 19.30
CA THR A 367 -23.71 -0.83 20.70
C THR A 367 -22.29 -0.27 20.91
N GLY A 368 -21.46 -0.30 19.87
CA GLY A 368 -20.04 0.02 19.99
C GLY A 368 -19.24 -0.87 20.94
N ILE A 369 -19.90 -1.90 21.51
CA ILE A 369 -19.26 -2.79 22.49
C ILE A 369 -18.45 -3.85 21.76
N VAL A 370 -17.18 -3.97 22.10
CA VAL A 370 -16.29 -5.01 21.62
C VAL A 370 -16.19 -6.12 22.66
N LYS A 371 -16.57 -7.33 22.29
CA LYS A 371 -16.43 -8.52 23.13
C LYS A 371 -15.33 -9.41 22.56
N ARG A 372 -14.24 -9.58 23.31
CA ARG A 372 -13.22 -10.56 22.99
C ARG A 372 -13.76 -11.97 23.22
N LEU A 373 -13.64 -12.85 22.25
CA LEU A 373 -14.13 -14.23 22.30
C LEU A 373 -13.03 -15.24 22.63
N GLY A 374 -11.82 -14.99 22.17
CA GLY A 374 -10.68 -15.86 22.42
C GLY A 374 -9.43 -15.44 21.63
N ASP A 375 -8.38 -16.26 21.77
CA ASP A 375 -7.12 -16.08 21.05
C ASP A 375 -7.24 -16.57 19.60
N ASN A 376 -6.57 -15.88 18.69
CA ASN A 376 -6.40 -16.35 17.33
C ASN A 376 -5.20 -17.33 17.27
N PRO A 377 -5.41 -18.59 16.85
CA PRO A 377 -4.32 -19.56 16.71
C PRO A 377 -3.48 -19.34 15.46
N GLY A 378 -3.26 -18.08 15.05
CA GLY A 378 -2.44 -17.71 13.90
C GLY A 378 -3.15 -17.90 12.56
N ARG A 379 -4.44 -17.63 12.48
CA ARG A 379 -5.22 -17.68 11.23
C ARG A 379 -5.48 -16.27 10.70
N THR A 380 -5.67 -16.17 9.39
CA THR A 380 -5.84 -14.88 8.71
C THR A 380 -7.23 -14.66 8.14
N GLN A 381 -8.07 -15.67 8.14
CA GLN A 381 -9.41 -15.65 7.55
C GLN A 381 -10.43 -16.35 8.46
N LEU A 382 -11.68 -15.94 8.35
CA LEU A 382 -12.79 -16.55 9.09
C LEU A 382 -14.06 -16.72 8.23
N ILE A 383 -14.86 -17.73 8.59
CA ILE A 383 -16.20 -17.98 8.03
C ILE A 383 -17.14 -18.30 9.18
N THR A 384 -18.34 -17.74 9.17
CA THR A 384 -19.38 -18.07 10.17
C THR A 384 -20.03 -19.42 9.86
N TYR A 385 -20.20 -20.25 10.89
CA TYR A 385 -20.89 -21.53 10.84
C TYR A 385 -21.81 -21.68 12.04
N GLY A 386 -23.10 -21.36 11.90
CA GLY A 386 -24.01 -21.21 13.02
C GLY A 386 -23.48 -20.17 14.02
N ASP A 387 -23.40 -20.54 15.29
CA ASP A 387 -22.79 -19.72 16.35
C ASP A 387 -21.27 -19.87 16.48
N SER A 388 -20.67 -20.73 15.63
CA SER A 388 -19.23 -21.00 15.62
C SER A 388 -18.54 -20.28 14.47
N VAL A 389 -17.21 -20.28 14.51
CA VAL A 389 -16.35 -19.67 13.48
C VAL A 389 -15.37 -20.71 12.94
N ILE A 390 -15.28 -20.80 11.63
CA ILE A 390 -14.23 -21.57 10.95
C ILE A 390 -13.07 -20.65 10.66
N LEU A 391 -11.90 -20.98 11.21
CA LEU A 391 -10.66 -20.21 11.07
C LEU A 391 -9.69 -20.91 10.11
N TRP A 392 -9.16 -20.18 9.14
CA TRP A 392 -8.24 -20.70 8.14
C TRP A 392 -7.24 -19.62 7.68
N SER A 393 -6.27 -19.97 6.84
CA SER A 393 -5.31 -19.00 6.29
C SER A 393 -5.13 -19.20 4.80
N LYS A 394 -5.21 -18.09 4.06
CA LYS A 394 -4.98 -18.06 2.63
C LYS A 394 -3.50 -18.29 2.31
N ASP A 395 -3.23 -18.96 1.19
CA ASP A 395 -1.90 -19.25 0.62
C ASP A 395 -0.95 -19.99 1.58
N THR A 396 -1.52 -20.72 2.55
CA THR A 396 -0.77 -21.52 3.51
C THR A 396 -1.32 -22.95 3.61
N ARG A 397 -0.51 -23.85 4.15
CA ARG A 397 -0.90 -25.24 4.48
C ARG A 397 -1.08 -25.38 5.99
N LEU A 398 -2.04 -24.67 6.56
CA LEU A 398 -2.36 -24.78 7.98
C LEU A 398 -3.67 -25.54 8.20
N PRO A 399 -3.87 -26.21 9.37
CA PRO A 399 -5.13 -26.84 9.71
C PRO A 399 -6.29 -25.85 9.65
N ILE A 400 -7.44 -26.27 9.12
CA ILE A 400 -8.69 -25.54 9.19
C ILE A 400 -9.33 -25.90 10.53
N LEU A 401 -9.71 -24.88 11.27
CA LEU A 401 -10.16 -25.00 12.65
C LEU A 401 -11.63 -24.59 12.79
N LEU A 402 -12.39 -25.30 13.60
CA LEU A 402 -13.68 -24.88 14.09
C LEU A 402 -13.50 -24.34 15.51
N PHE A 403 -13.83 -23.07 15.70
CA PHE A 403 -13.79 -22.39 16.98
C PHE A 403 -15.23 -22.18 17.47
N ASP A 404 -15.55 -22.81 18.58
CA ASP A 404 -16.80 -22.62 19.31
C ASP A 404 -16.47 -21.91 20.63
N TYR A 405 -16.88 -20.64 20.74
CA TYR A 405 -16.56 -19.84 21.93
C TYR A 405 -17.35 -20.24 23.19
N SER A 406 -18.30 -21.16 23.07
CA SER A 406 -18.98 -21.80 24.22
C SER A 406 -18.18 -22.97 24.77
N LEU A 407 -17.22 -23.50 24.04
CA LEU A 407 -16.36 -24.61 24.40
C LEU A 407 -14.92 -24.13 24.52
N PRO A 408 -14.13 -24.58 25.50
CA PRO A 408 -12.74 -24.13 25.66
C PRO A 408 -11.76 -24.73 24.61
N GLU A 409 -12.24 -25.57 23.72
CA GLU A 409 -11.39 -26.31 22.78
C GLU A 409 -11.63 -25.92 21.32
N VAL A 410 -10.54 -25.76 20.57
CA VAL A 410 -10.54 -25.54 19.12
C VAL A 410 -10.44 -26.89 18.43
N LYS A 411 -11.43 -27.26 17.61
CA LYS A 411 -11.45 -28.52 16.87
C LYS A 411 -10.78 -28.35 15.49
N THR A 412 -9.82 -29.20 15.16
CA THR A 412 -9.31 -29.33 13.79
C THR A 412 -10.33 -30.06 12.92
N LEU A 413 -10.77 -29.44 11.83
CA LEU A 413 -11.62 -30.08 10.82
C LEU A 413 -10.79 -30.96 9.92
N TYR A 414 -9.82 -30.42 9.22
CA TYR A 414 -8.84 -31.14 8.42
C TYR A 414 -7.60 -30.30 8.11
N ILE A 415 -6.57 -30.90 7.52
CA ILE A 415 -5.35 -30.26 7.06
C ILE A 415 -5.32 -30.33 5.54
N PRO A 416 -5.25 -29.20 4.80
CA PRO A 416 -5.09 -29.20 3.34
C PRO A 416 -3.83 -29.94 2.90
N LYS A 417 -3.85 -30.55 1.73
CA LYS A 417 -2.66 -31.26 1.17
C LYS A 417 -1.61 -30.24 0.69
N THR A 418 -2.06 -29.11 0.15
CA THR A 418 -1.20 -28.02 -0.33
C THR A 418 -1.66 -26.68 0.25
N SER A 419 -1.13 -25.56 -0.22
CA SER A 419 -1.57 -24.23 0.20
C SER A 419 -2.99 -23.95 -0.25
N LEU A 420 -3.78 -23.36 0.63
CA LEU A 420 -5.20 -23.09 0.44
C LEU A 420 -5.40 -21.73 -0.21
N HIS A 421 -5.91 -21.67 -1.42
CA HIS A 421 -6.17 -20.42 -2.14
C HIS A 421 -7.50 -19.77 -1.73
N SER A 422 -8.56 -20.58 -1.58
CA SER A 422 -9.86 -20.12 -1.09
C SER A 422 -10.58 -21.20 -0.30
N LEU A 423 -11.47 -20.78 0.59
CA LEU A 423 -12.37 -21.64 1.36
C LEU A 423 -13.75 -21.01 1.41
N ARG A 424 -14.80 -21.80 1.14
CA ARG A 424 -16.19 -21.35 1.17
C ARG A 424 -17.08 -22.34 1.86
N LEU A 425 -18.17 -21.85 2.45
CA LEU A 425 -19.15 -22.70 3.13
C LEU A 425 -20.47 -22.69 2.37
N PHE A 426 -21.05 -23.88 2.14
CA PHE A 426 -22.34 -24.11 1.50
C PHE A 426 -23.13 -25.13 2.35
N GLY A 427 -24.04 -24.65 3.19
CA GLY A 427 -24.69 -25.50 4.20
C GLY A 427 -23.63 -26.15 5.12
N ASN A 428 -23.53 -27.47 5.10
CA ASN A 428 -22.55 -28.23 5.89
C ASN A 428 -21.29 -28.61 5.08
N LEU A 429 -21.19 -28.13 3.85
CA LEU A 429 -20.06 -28.44 2.95
C LEU A 429 -19.07 -27.28 2.92
N LEU A 430 -17.83 -27.54 3.31
CA LEU A 430 -16.70 -26.67 3.02
C LEU A 430 -16.14 -27.03 1.65
N VAL A 431 -15.99 -26.05 0.81
CA VAL A 431 -15.36 -26.17 -0.50
C VAL A 431 -14.06 -25.42 -0.49
N ASP A 432 -12.98 -26.10 -0.67
CA ASP A 432 -11.65 -25.51 -0.74
C ASP A 432 -11.08 -25.55 -2.16
N LEU A 433 -10.21 -24.59 -2.44
CA LEU A 433 -9.39 -24.54 -3.65
C LEU A 433 -7.92 -24.58 -3.23
N GLU A 434 -7.25 -25.69 -3.51
CA GLU A 434 -5.84 -25.89 -3.18
C GLU A 434 -4.93 -25.55 -4.38
N SER A 435 -3.94 -24.68 -4.15
CA SER A 435 -2.87 -24.32 -5.11
C SER A 435 -3.36 -24.03 -6.54
N SER A 436 -4.56 -23.50 -6.70
CA SER A 436 -5.22 -23.25 -8.01
C SER A 436 -5.28 -24.48 -8.93
N SER A 437 -5.26 -25.69 -8.36
CA SER A 437 -5.20 -26.94 -9.14
C SER A 437 -6.16 -28.04 -8.69
N SER A 438 -6.66 -28.04 -7.45
CA SER A 438 -7.66 -28.99 -6.99
C SER A 438 -8.74 -28.33 -6.14
N VAL A 439 -9.97 -28.82 -6.27
CA VAL A 439 -11.11 -28.45 -5.46
C VAL A 439 -11.54 -29.66 -4.64
N ASN A 440 -11.53 -29.50 -3.31
CA ASN A 440 -12.01 -30.52 -2.40
C ASN A 440 -13.32 -30.08 -1.74
N VAL A 441 -14.11 -31.06 -1.34
CA VAL A 441 -15.35 -30.86 -0.57
C VAL A 441 -15.23 -31.65 0.72
N TYR A 442 -15.37 -30.94 1.84
CA TYR A 442 -15.38 -31.50 3.18
C TYR A 442 -16.78 -31.38 3.79
N ASP A 443 -17.38 -32.49 4.16
CA ASP A 443 -18.65 -32.56 4.87
C ASP A 443 -18.37 -32.43 6.37
N ILE A 444 -18.79 -31.32 6.97
CA ILE A 444 -18.48 -30.99 8.39
C ILE A 444 -19.15 -32.01 9.34
N GLU A 445 -20.36 -32.46 9.03
CA GLU A 445 -21.09 -33.40 9.88
C GLU A 445 -20.51 -34.82 9.82
N LYS A 446 -20.15 -35.26 8.60
CA LYS A 446 -19.60 -36.60 8.39
C LYS A 446 -18.09 -36.69 8.65
N GLY A 447 -17.40 -35.55 8.70
CA GLY A 447 -15.94 -35.51 8.80
C GLY A 447 -15.24 -36.10 7.56
N ALA A 448 -15.87 -36.06 6.39
CA ALA A 448 -15.41 -36.71 5.17
C ALA A 448 -14.89 -35.69 4.15
N LEU A 449 -13.62 -35.85 3.74
CA LEU A 449 -12.96 -35.03 2.70
C LEU A 449 -12.85 -35.84 1.41
N ARG A 450 -13.23 -35.24 0.27
CA ARG A 450 -13.05 -35.81 -1.06
C ARG A 450 -12.59 -34.75 -2.07
N GLU A 451 -11.77 -35.16 -3.04
CA GLU A 451 -11.49 -34.34 -4.22
C GLU A 451 -12.71 -34.37 -5.14
N ALA A 452 -13.20 -33.17 -5.49
CA ALA A 452 -14.36 -33.00 -6.35
C ALA A 452 -13.98 -32.69 -7.81
N TYR A 453 -12.86 -31.97 -7.98
CA TYR A 453 -12.34 -31.60 -9.30
C TYR A 453 -10.85 -31.29 -9.24
N SER A 454 -10.12 -31.63 -10.31
CA SER A 454 -8.73 -31.22 -10.50
C SER A 454 -8.46 -30.67 -11.90
N GLY A 455 -7.58 -29.68 -11.98
CA GLY A 455 -7.20 -29.04 -13.24
C GLY A 455 -6.38 -27.79 -13.01
N ALA A 456 -5.63 -27.34 -14.00
CA ALA A 456 -4.81 -26.14 -13.89
C ALA A 456 -5.60 -24.85 -14.07
N GLY A 457 -5.16 -23.77 -13.45
CA GLY A 457 -5.67 -22.42 -13.64
C GLY A 457 -7.02 -22.14 -12.96
N LEU A 458 -7.31 -22.86 -11.87
CA LEU A 458 -8.52 -22.64 -11.08
C LEU A 458 -8.41 -21.32 -10.32
N GLN A 459 -9.48 -20.53 -10.30
CA GLN A 459 -9.51 -19.21 -9.68
C GLN A 459 -10.48 -19.14 -8.50
N ASP A 460 -11.63 -19.80 -8.62
CA ASP A 460 -12.68 -19.77 -7.60
C ASP A 460 -13.68 -20.90 -7.82
N CYS A 461 -14.50 -21.20 -6.80
CA CYS A 461 -15.53 -22.23 -6.91
C CYS A 461 -16.71 -21.95 -5.97
N VAL A 462 -17.91 -22.43 -6.38
CA VAL A 462 -19.16 -22.34 -5.59
C VAL A 462 -20.02 -23.59 -5.84
N ILE A 463 -20.85 -23.95 -4.86
CA ILE A 463 -21.95 -24.91 -5.05
C ILE A 463 -23.26 -24.14 -5.20
N ALA A 464 -24.03 -24.44 -6.25
CA ALA A 464 -25.33 -23.82 -6.50
C ALA A 464 -26.50 -24.70 -6.02
N ALA A 465 -27.71 -24.19 -6.13
CA ALA A 465 -28.93 -24.88 -5.68
C ALA A 465 -29.22 -26.21 -6.40
N ASP A 466 -28.67 -26.39 -7.61
CA ASP A 466 -28.73 -27.65 -8.36
C ASP A 466 -27.73 -28.71 -7.85
N SER A 467 -27.10 -28.47 -6.70
CA SER A 467 -26.10 -29.34 -6.06
C SER A 467 -24.86 -29.59 -6.91
N LYS A 468 -24.60 -28.81 -7.94
CA LYS A 468 -23.37 -28.86 -8.73
C LYS A 468 -22.33 -27.88 -8.23
N LEU A 469 -21.07 -28.30 -8.39
CA LEU A 469 -19.92 -27.45 -8.16
C LEU A 469 -19.62 -26.65 -9.45
N TYR A 470 -19.56 -25.35 -9.33
CA TYR A 470 -19.17 -24.46 -10.41
C TYR A 470 -17.76 -23.93 -10.16
N VAL A 471 -16.87 -24.19 -11.11
CA VAL A 471 -15.43 -23.88 -11.00
C VAL A 471 -15.06 -22.82 -12.02
N ALA A 472 -14.56 -21.70 -11.53
CA ALA A 472 -14.00 -20.62 -12.35
C ALA A 472 -12.57 -20.94 -12.74
N LYS A 473 -12.22 -20.70 -14.02
CA LYS A 473 -10.94 -21.09 -14.58
C LYS A 473 -10.33 -19.99 -15.44
N SER A 474 -8.99 -19.83 -15.38
CA SER A 474 -8.23 -18.98 -16.31
C SER A 474 -7.74 -19.79 -17.51
N PHE A 475 -7.70 -19.17 -18.69
CA PHE A 475 -7.22 -19.77 -19.91
C PHE A 475 -6.12 -18.90 -20.54
N ALA A 476 -4.98 -19.49 -20.81
CA ALA A 476 -3.87 -18.79 -21.45
C ALA A 476 -4.04 -18.61 -22.96
N THR A 477 -4.75 -19.51 -23.67
CA THR A 477 -4.66 -19.60 -25.13
C THR A 477 -5.98 -19.79 -25.90
N ASN A 478 -7.12 -20.08 -25.28
CA ASN A 478 -8.39 -20.16 -26.01
C ASN A 478 -9.60 -19.94 -25.08
N PRO A 479 -10.14 -18.74 -24.99
CA PRO A 479 -11.13 -18.37 -23.99
C PRO A 479 -12.55 -18.70 -24.46
N ARG A 480 -12.94 -19.96 -24.44
CA ARG A 480 -14.32 -20.35 -24.80
C ARG A 480 -15.23 -20.54 -23.59
N CYS A 481 -14.66 -20.82 -22.41
CA CYS A 481 -15.44 -20.97 -21.20
C CYS A 481 -14.56 -20.69 -19.97
N ALA A 482 -14.97 -19.73 -19.15
CA ALA A 482 -14.30 -19.42 -17.90
C ALA A 482 -14.97 -20.07 -16.67
N LEU A 483 -16.13 -20.72 -16.84
CA LEU A 483 -16.88 -21.38 -15.78
C LEU A 483 -17.29 -22.81 -16.21
N LEU A 484 -16.98 -23.80 -15.37
CA LEU A 484 -17.31 -25.21 -15.57
C LEU A 484 -18.29 -25.68 -14.51
N ALA A 485 -19.31 -26.44 -14.91
CA ALA A 485 -20.22 -27.13 -13.98
C ALA A 485 -19.71 -28.57 -13.78
N VAL A 486 -19.53 -28.99 -12.54
CA VAL A 486 -19.07 -30.33 -12.15
C VAL A 486 -20.18 -30.96 -11.31
N ASP A 487 -20.64 -32.12 -11.77
CA ASP A 487 -21.58 -32.92 -11.02
C ASP A 487 -20.86 -33.61 -9.85
N LEU A 488 -21.32 -33.34 -8.62
CA LEU A 488 -20.64 -33.84 -7.43
C LEU A 488 -20.79 -35.33 -7.19
N GLU A 489 -21.77 -36.01 -7.83
CA GLU A 489 -21.99 -37.44 -7.70
C GLU A 489 -21.22 -38.23 -8.76
N THR A 490 -21.30 -37.78 -10.01
CA THR A 490 -20.73 -38.49 -11.15
C THR A 490 -19.32 -38.02 -11.54
N GLY A 491 -18.94 -36.79 -11.13
CA GLY A 491 -17.71 -36.13 -11.56
C GLY A 491 -17.75 -35.62 -13.00
N GLU A 492 -18.90 -35.71 -13.67
CA GLU A 492 -19.06 -35.21 -15.04
C GLU A 492 -18.90 -33.68 -15.07
N THR A 493 -18.12 -33.20 -16.04
CA THR A 493 -17.81 -31.79 -16.21
C THR A 493 -18.43 -31.23 -17.49
N VAL A 494 -19.21 -30.16 -17.38
CA VAL A 494 -19.86 -29.51 -18.51
C VAL A 494 -19.49 -28.04 -18.56
N PRO A 495 -18.99 -27.49 -19.69
CA PRO A 495 -18.77 -26.06 -19.84
C PRO A 495 -20.07 -25.28 -19.84
N THR A 496 -20.08 -24.12 -19.21
CA THR A 496 -21.23 -23.21 -19.17
C THR A 496 -21.23 -22.25 -20.36
N ALA A 497 -22.31 -21.47 -20.49
CA ALA A 497 -22.42 -20.44 -21.53
C ALA A 497 -21.65 -19.15 -21.21
N LEU A 498 -20.80 -19.12 -20.19
CA LEU A 498 -19.95 -17.98 -19.86
C LEU A 498 -18.71 -17.98 -20.78
N ALA A 499 -18.52 -16.88 -21.49
CA ALA A 499 -17.33 -16.63 -22.27
C ALA A 499 -16.39 -15.68 -21.52
N GLY A 500 -15.08 -15.94 -21.60
CA GLY A 500 -14.06 -15.08 -21.00
C GLY A 500 -12.72 -15.79 -20.86
N ASN A 501 -11.66 -15.01 -20.56
CA ASN A 501 -10.32 -15.53 -20.31
C ASN A 501 -10.14 -15.97 -18.86
N VAL A 502 -10.78 -15.23 -17.95
CA VAL A 502 -10.70 -15.45 -16.50
C VAL A 502 -12.07 -15.21 -15.90
N ALA A 503 -12.48 -16.00 -14.90
CA ALA A 503 -13.61 -15.72 -14.04
C ALA A 503 -13.19 -15.94 -12.58
N PHE A 504 -13.70 -15.10 -11.67
CA PHE A 504 -13.40 -15.13 -10.22
C PHE A 504 -14.49 -14.39 -9.42
N GLY A 505 -14.34 -14.36 -8.09
CA GLY A 505 -15.26 -13.64 -7.20
C GLY A 505 -16.67 -14.20 -7.24
N LEU A 506 -16.80 -15.54 -7.29
CA LEU A 506 -18.09 -16.19 -7.40
C LEU A 506 -18.91 -16.04 -6.13
N SER A 507 -20.20 -15.77 -6.29
CA SER A 507 -21.22 -15.76 -5.24
C SER A 507 -22.49 -16.40 -5.75
N VAL A 508 -23.24 -17.06 -4.88
CA VAL A 508 -24.42 -17.82 -5.25
C VAL A 508 -25.66 -17.32 -4.50
N ARG A 509 -26.76 -17.23 -5.21
CA ARG A 509 -28.09 -17.12 -4.62
C ARG A 509 -29.08 -17.95 -5.42
N GLU A 510 -29.65 -18.98 -4.80
CA GLU A 510 -30.57 -19.90 -5.46
C GLU A 510 -29.95 -20.49 -6.76
N ASN A 511 -30.58 -20.27 -7.90
CA ASN A 511 -30.10 -20.70 -9.21
C ASN A 511 -29.20 -19.71 -9.91
N ASP A 512 -28.86 -18.59 -9.28
CA ASP A 512 -28.05 -17.54 -9.89
C ASP A 512 -26.63 -17.54 -9.30
N ILE A 513 -25.64 -17.63 -10.18
CA ILE A 513 -24.22 -17.44 -9.86
C ILE A 513 -23.81 -16.08 -10.38
N TYR A 514 -23.29 -15.25 -9.50
CA TYR A 514 -22.69 -13.95 -9.80
C TYR A 514 -21.18 -14.06 -9.72
N GLY A 515 -20.49 -13.27 -10.53
CA GLY A 515 -19.03 -13.23 -10.52
C GLY A 515 -18.49 -12.20 -11.48
N VAL A 516 -17.18 -12.19 -11.57
CA VAL A 516 -16.43 -11.29 -12.46
C VAL A 516 -15.81 -12.11 -13.58
N SER A 517 -15.92 -11.65 -14.82
CA SER A 517 -15.20 -12.20 -15.96
C SER A 517 -14.37 -11.13 -16.65
N VAL A 518 -13.16 -11.50 -17.06
CA VAL A 518 -12.28 -10.62 -17.84
C VAL A 518 -12.17 -11.19 -19.25
N GLN A 519 -12.37 -10.33 -20.25
CA GLN A 519 -12.17 -10.64 -21.66
C GLN A 519 -11.10 -9.74 -22.24
N GLU A 520 -10.24 -10.31 -23.07
CA GLU A 520 -9.24 -9.56 -23.82
C GLU A 520 -9.52 -9.68 -25.31
N ASN A 521 -9.76 -8.54 -25.96
CA ASN A 521 -9.96 -8.43 -27.39
C ASN A 521 -9.01 -7.40 -27.98
N ALA A 522 -8.12 -7.83 -28.88
CA ALA A 522 -7.15 -6.95 -29.56
C ALA A 522 -6.34 -6.06 -28.60
N GLY A 523 -5.89 -6.60 -27.46
CA GLY A 523 -5.11 -5.88 -26.46
C GLY A 523 -5.93 -4.98 -25.52
N THR A 524 -7.26 -4.92 -25.70
CA THR A 524 -8.14 -4.20 -24.77
C THR A 524 -8.80 -5.20 -23.82
N LYS A 525 -8.57 -5.01 -22.52
CA LYS A 525 -9.21 -5.82 -21.48
C LYS A 525 -10.52 -5.16 -21.06
N ARG A 526 -11.56 -5.97 -20.93
CA ARG A 526 -12.87 -5.59 -20.42
C ARG A 526 -13.26 -6.51 -19.28
N THR A 527 -13.63 -5.93 -18.16
CA THR A 527 -14.14 -6.64 -16.99
C THR A 527 -15.66 -6.53 -16.95
N SER A 528 -16.34 -7.64 -16.76
CA SER A 528 -17.82 -7.70 -16.67
C SER A 528 -18.21 -8.39 -15.37
N VAL A 529 -19.15 -7.79 -14.64
CA VAL A 529 -19.92 -8.49 -13.62
C VAL A 529 -21.01 -9.27 -14.32
N PHE A 530 -21.05 -10.57 -14.15
CA PHE A 530 -22.02 -11.45 -14.79
C PHE A 530 -22.99 -12.09 -13.79
N ARG A 531 -24.14 -12.51 -14.30
CA ARG A 531 -25.05 -13.44 -13.67
C ARG A 531 -25.23 -14.64 -14.61
N TYR A 532 -24.94 -15.83 -14.13
CA TYR A 532 -25.24 -17.09 -14.81
C TYR A 532 -26.38 -17.79 -14.07
N ASN A 533 -27.50 -18.04 -14.77
CA ASN A 533 -28.62 -18.80 -14.21
C ASN A 533 -28.45 -20.29 -14.54
N THR A 534 -28.36 -21.14 -13.52
CA THR A 534 -28.05 -22.57 -13.65
C THR A 534 -29.21 -23.35 -14.28
N ALA A 535 -30.47 -22.96 -14.02
CA ALA A 535 -31.65 -23.60 -14.58
C ALA A 535 -31.87 -23.24 -16.06
N ALA A 536 -31.77 -21.93 -16.38
CA ALA A 536 -31.93 -21.45 -17.76
C ALA A 536 -30.65 -21.66 -18.62
N LYS A 537 -29.51 -21.96 -18.00
CA LYS A 537 -28.17 -22.08 -18.65
C LYS A 537 -27.80 -20.83 -19.46
N GLN A 538 -28.12 -19.66 -18.94
CA GLN A 538 -27.91 -18.38 -19.61
C GLN A 538 -27.05 -17.43 -18.77
N THR A 539 -26.18 -16.70 -19.46
CA THR A 539 -25.37 -15.65 -18.88
C THR A 539 -25.88 -14.27 -19.29
N VAL A 540 -25.96 -13.36 -18.32
CA VAL A 540 -26.31 -11.96 -18.54
C VAL A 540 -25.24 -11.09 -17.92
N SER A 541 -24.76 -10.07 -18.66
CA SER A 541 -23.90 -9.03 -18.09
C SER A 541 -24.73 -8.09 -17.23
N VAL A 542 -24.30 -7.90 -15.99
CA VAL A 542 -24.91 -6.98 -15.02
C VAL A 542 -24.28 -5.59 -15.13
N ALA A 543 -22.94 -5.53 -15.21
CA ALA A 543 -22.17 -4.31 -15.37
C ALA A 543 -20.88 -4.57 -16.17
N ASN A 544 -20.40 -3.53 -16.86
CA ASN A 544 -19.17 -3.61 -17.67
C ASN A 544 -18.23 -2.47 -17.34
N PHE A 545 -16.94 -2.78 -17.30
CA PHE A 545 -15.85 -1.84 -16.99
C PHE A 545 -14.71 -2.03 -17.97
N THR A 546 -14.05 -0.93 -18.34
CA THR A 546 -12.83 -0.98 -19.14
C THR A 546 -11.62 -1.21 -18.23
N GLY A 547 -10.75 -2.14 -18.60
CA GLY A 547 -9.57 -2.49 -17.82
C GLY A 547 -9.66 -3.88 -17.18
N GLU A 548 -8.61 -4.24 -16.49
CA GLU A 548 -8.48 -5.45 -15.66
C GLU A 548 -8.34 -5.04 -14.19
N PHE A 549 -8.99 -5.77 -13.32
CA PHE A 549 -9.00 -5.52 -11.88
C PHE A 549 -8.70 -6.85 -11.17
N PRO A 550 -7.42 -7.28 -11.11
CA PRO A 550 -7.03 -8.60 -10.60
C PRO A 550 -7.33 -8.78 -9.11
N ASP A 551 -7.25 -7.68 -8.33
CA ASP A 551 -7.50 -7.68 -6.88
C ASP A 551 -8.95 -7.29 -6.54
N ALA A 552 -9.84 -7.42 -7.53
CA ALA A 552 -11.24 -7.13 -7.30
C ALA A 552 -11.88 -8.20 -6.40
N PHE A 553 -12.58 -7.75 -5.40
CA PHE A 553 -13.47 -8.61 -4.64
C PHE A 553 -14.92 -8.40 -5.05
N THR A 554 -15.77 -9.39 -4.76
CA THR A 554 -17.22 -9.29 -4.84
C THR A 554 -17.83 -9.87 -3.58
N TYR A 555 -18.86 -9.22 -3.08
CA TYR A 555 -19.66 -9.71 -1.97
C TYR A 555 -21.15 -9.52 -2.27
N LEU A 556 -21.88 -10.62 -2.29
CA LEU A 556 -23.31 -10.61 -2.58
C LEU A 556 -24.12 -10.50 -1.28
N TYR A 557 -24.84 -9.41 -1.12
CA TYR A 557 -25.91 -9.26 -0.15
C TYR A 557 -27.13 -8.68 -0.87
N PHE A 558 -28.03 -9.57 -1.27
CA PHE A 558 -29.15 -9.20 -2.15
C PHE A 558 -30.02 -8.10 -1.57
N PRO A 559 -30.43 -7.08 -2.35
CA PRO A 559 -30.32 -7.01 -3.81
C PRO A 559 -29.01 -6.43 -4.34
N SER A 560 -27.99 -6.23 -3.53
CA SER A 560 -26.76 -5.56 -3.92
C SER A 560 -25.57 -6.51 -4.03
N LEU A 561 -24.72 -6.26 -5.03
CA LEU A 561 -23.39 -6.82 -5.15
C LEU A 561 -22.37 -5.71 -4.85
N TYR A 562 -21.59 -5.91 -3.80
CA TYR A 562 -20.52 -4.99 -3.40
C TYR A 562 -19.21 -5.38 -4.09
N THR A 563 -18.49 -4.39 -4.61
CA THR A 563 -17.22 -4.59 -5.29
C THR A 563 -16.36 -3.33 -5.32
N ASN A 564 -15.03 -3.50 -5.42
CA ASN A 564 -14.09 -2.42 -5.69
C ASN A 564 -13.74 -2.28 -7.19
N ILE A 565 -14.42 -3.01 -8.09
CA ILE A 565 -14.19 -2.94 -9.55
C ILE A 565 -14.52 -1.54 -10.08
N GLY A 566 -13.69 -1.08 -11.02
CA GLY A 566 -13.88 0.20 -11.71
C GLY A 566 -13.48 1.43 -10.90
N GLN A 567 -12.82 1.26 -9.76
CA GLN A 567 -12.14 2.36 -9.10
C GLN A 567 -10.84 2.71 -9.84
N ASN A 568 -10.50 3.98 -9.90
CA ASN A 568 -9.16 4.38 -10.27
C ASN A 568 -8.23 4.11 -9.07
N VAL A 569 -7.00 3.72 -9.36
CA VAL A 569 -5.99 3.53 -8.31
C VAL A 569 -5.93 4.79 -7.44
N GLY A 570 -5.97 4.60 -6.12
CA GLY A 570 -5.97 5.67 -5.14
C GLY A 570 -7.31 6.39 -4.92
N GLN A 571 -8.41 5.95 -5.53
CA GLN A 571 -9.73 6.50 -5.20
C GLN A 571 -10.38 5.80 -4.00
N ASN A 572 -9.92 4.60 -3.65
CA ASN A 572 -10.36 3.83 -2.48
C ASN A 572 -11.89 3.81 -2.31
N THR A 573 -12.61 3.59 -3.40
CA THR A 573 -14.08 3.61 -3.42
C THR A 573 -14.64 2.20 -3.54
N ILE A 574 -15.82 2.00 -3.02
CA ILE A 574 -16.60 0.78 -3.19
C ILE A 574 -17.86 1.09 -4.02
N ARG A 575 -18.33 0.09 -4.74
CA ARG A 575 -19.60 0.13 -5.48
C ARG A 575 -20.55 -0.90 -4.92
N ALA A 576 -21.82 -0.51 -4.81
CA ALA A 576 -22.93 -1.44 -4.69
C ALA A 576 -23.70 -1.43 -6.00
N ILE A 577 -23.77 -2.56 -6.67
CA ILE A 577 -24.53 -2.76 -7.91
C ILE A 577 -25.84 -3.40 -7.52
N ASN A 578 -26.95 -2.67 -7.64
CA ASN A 578 -28.28 -3.23 -7.43
C ASN A 578 -28.62 -4.19 -8.58
N LEU A 579 -28.82 -5.46 -8.26
CA LEU A 579 -29.04 -6.53 -9.24
C LEU A 579 -30.44 -6.51 -9.85
N THR A 580 -31.40 -5.78 -9.25
CA THR A 580 -32.77 -5.68 -9.72
C THR A 580 -32.94 -4.58 -10.75
N ASP A 581 -32.52 -3.36 -10.42
CA ASP A 581 -32.67 -2.19 -11.29
C ASP A 581 -31.36 -1.77 -11.99
N ARG A 582 -30.25 -2.49 -11.72
CA ARG A 582 -28.89 -2.26 -12.26
C ARG A 582 -28.30 -0.89 -11.92
N LYS A 583 -28.85 -0.21 -10.93
CA LYS A 583 -28.26 1.02 -10.43
C LYS A 583 -26.93 0.73 -9.76
N ASN A 584 -26.03 1.65 -9.96
CA ASN A 584 -24.67 1.58 -9.44
C ASN A 584 -24.49 2.74 -8.45
N ILE A 585 -24.32 2.41 -7.18
CA ILE A 585 -24.10 3.37 -6.12
C ILE A 585 -22.62 3.33 -5.78
N ILE A 586 -21.96 4.48 -5.76
CA ILE A 586 -20.58 4.61 -5.34
C ILE A 586 -20.58 5.16 -3.92
N PHE A 587 -19.97 4.42 -3.00
CA PHE A 587 -19.76 4.87 -1.63
C PHE A 587 -18.65 5.91 -1.54
N ASN A 588 -18.64 6.67 -0.46
CA ASN A 588 -17.60 7.64 -0.19
C ASN A 588 -16.21 6.99 -0.12
N ARG A 589 -15.22 7.83 -0.32
CA ARG A 589 -13.83 7.44 -0.35
C ARG A 589 -13.32 7.11 1.05
N SER A 590 -12.63 5.97 1.20
CA SER A 590 -11.88 5.61 2.39
C SER A 590 -10.42 6.08 2.28
N ALA A 591 -9.75 6.27 3.41
CA ALA A 591 -8.31 6.56 3.47
C ALA A 591 -7.45 5.38 2.99
N SER A 592 -7.95 4.16 3.09
CA SER A 592 -7.29 2.93 2.69
C SER A 592 -8.10 2.14 1.66
N MET A 593 -7.45 1.23 0.95
CA MET A 593 -8.11 0.40 -0.07
C MET A 593 -9.08 -0.59 0.54
N PRO A 594 -10.34 -0.63 0.04
CA PRO A 594 -11.27 -1.68 0.41
C PRO A 594 -10.81 -3.05 -0.07
N ILE A 595 -10.79 -4.05 0.81
CA ILE A 595 -10.37 -5.42 0.48
C ILE A 595 -11.47 -6.47 0.69
N LYS A 596 -12.48 -6.16 1.50
CA LYS A 596 -13.61 -7.06 1.75
C LYS A 596 -14.85 -6.26 2.16
N ALA A 597 -16.02 -6.78 1.83
CA ALA A 597 -17.29 -6.30 2.34
C ALA A 597 -18.00 -7.39 3.13
N ALA A 598 -18.77 -7.01 4.13
CA ALA A 598 -19.72 -7.85 4.83
C ALA A 598 -20.98 -7.04 5.15
N CYS A 599 -22.16 -7.65 5.11
CA CYS A 599 -23.41 -6.95 5.37
C CYS A 599 -24.32 -7.78 6.28
N ASN A 600 -25.09 -7.08 7.07
CA ASN A 600 -26.29 -7.60 7.71
C ASN A 600 -27.51 -6.77 7.26
N ALA A 601 -28.67 -6.98 7.87
CA ALA A 601 -29.92 -6.32 7.45
C ALA A 601 -29.87 -4.78 7.57
N ALA A 602 -29.08 -4.23 8.47
CA ALA A 602 -29.05 -2.80 8.78
C ALA A 602 -27.79 -2.09 8.27
N ARG A 603 -26.65 -2.79 8.15
CA ARG A 603 -25.33 -2.19 7.95
C ARG A 603 -24.53 -2.90 6.86
N ALA A 604 -23.75 -2.12 6.11
CA ALA A 604 -22.65 -2.62 5.32
C ALA A 604 -21.33 -2.23 6.00
N VAL A 605 -20.41 -3.18 6.12
CA VAL A 605 -19.09 -3.00 6.71
C VAL A 605 -18.05 -3.32 5.67
N ILE A 606 -17.08 -2.45 5.54
CA ILE A 606 -15.97 -2.58 4.60
C ILE A 606 -14.68 -2.72 5.39
N LEU A 607 -13.97 -3.80 5.18
CA LEU A 607 -12.62 -3.97 5.69
C LEU A 607 -11.66 -3.31 4.72
N ASN A 608 -10.81 -2.45 5.25
CA ASN A 608 -9.78 -1.77 4.52
C ASN A 608 -8.41 -2.46 4.70
N ARG A 609 -7.49 -2.24 3.78
CA ARG A 609 -6.17 -2.88 3.75
C ARG A 609 -5.30 -2.54 4.97
N ASP A 610 -5.47 -1.37 5.56
CA ASP A 610 -4.79 -0.96 6.80
C ASP A 610 -5.34 -1.64 8.06
N GLY A 611 -6.41 -2.42 7.93
CA GLY A 611 -7.09 -3.10 9.03
C GLY A 611 -8.14 -2.25 9.73
N SER A 612 -8.44 -1.06 9.22
CA SER A 612 -9.61 -0.29 9.63
C SER A 612 -10.89 -0.86 9.03
N ILE A 613 -12.03 -0.48 9.60
CA ILE A 613 -13.34 -0.76 9.03
C ILE A 613 -14.12 0.52 8.80
N SER A 614 -14.82 0.56 7.67
CA SER A 614 -15.77 1.64 7.36
C SER A 614 -17.19 1.11 7.48
N TRP A 615 -18.00 1.79 8.30
CA TRP A 615 -19.39 1.48 8.51
C TRP A 615 -20.27 2.32 7.60
N TYR A 616 -21.22 1.67 6.95
CA TYR A 616 -22.20 2.32 6.07
C TYR A 616 -23.61 1.95 6.46
N ASP A 617 -24.52 2.89 6.28
CA ASP A 617 -25.95 2.60 6.30
C ASP A 617 -26.31 1.72 5.10
N GLY A 618 -26.89 0.56 5.36
CA GLY A 618 -27.21 -0.43 4.32
C GLY A 618 -28.24 0.02 3.29
N THR A 619 -29.00 1.08 3.58
CA THR A 619 -30.06 1.61 2.71
C THR A 619 -29.63 2.87 1.96
N SER A 620 -29.02 3.84 2.62
CA SER A 620 -28.62 5.13 2.05
C SER A 620 -27.22 5.15 1.46
N SER A 621 -26.40 4.15 1.76
CA SER A 621 -24.99 4.10 1.40
C SER A 621 -24.17 5.27 1.99
N GLN A 622 -24.67 5.89 3.04
CA GLN A 622 -23.98 6.96 3.74
C GLN A 622 -22.92 6.35 4.67
N VAL A 623 -21.74 6.94 4.69
CA VAL A 623 -20.70 6.63 5.68
C VAL A 623 -21.24 7.02 7.05
N LEU A 624 -21.13 6.10 8.00
CA LEU A 624 -21.51 6.31 9.39
C LEU A 624 -20.28 6.60 10.24
N ALA A 625 -19.21 5.80 10.08
CA ALA A 625 -17.96 5.96 10.81
C ALA A 625 -16.84 5.15 10.15
N ASP A 626 -15.61 5.59 10.36
CA ASP A 626 -14.39 4.82 10.11
C ASP A 626 -13.76 4.49 11.47
N TRP A 627 -13.55 3.19 11.74
CA TRP A 627 -13.11 2.71 13.03
C TRP A 627 -11.84 1.87 12.95
N TYR A 628 -10.97 2.07 13.95
CA TYR A 628 -9.85 1.19 14.25
C TYR A 628 -10.11 0.43 15.54
N LEU A 629 -9.73 -0.83 15.58
CA LEU A 629 -9.72 -1.61 16.81
C LEU A 629 -8.40 -1.36 17.55
N THR A 630 -8.46 -1.00 18.84
CA THR A 630 -7.25 -0.87 19.67
C THR A 630 -6.82 -2.23 20.23
N LYS A 631 -5.57 -2.35 20.63
CA LYS A 631 -5.02 -3.58 21.28
C LYS A 631 -5.73 -3.93 22.60
N GLU A 632 -6.33 -2.92 23.24
CA GLU A 632 -7.17 -3.11 24.43
C GLU A 632 -8.58 -3.60 24.08
N GLY A 633 -8.92 -3.77 22.81
CA GLY A 633 -10.23 -4.22 22.36
C GLY A 633 -11.32 -3.16 22.48
N GLN A 634 -11.00 -1.93 22.07
CA GLN A 634 -11.93 -0.81 22.00
C GLN A 634 -11.96 -0.23 20.59
N TRP A 635 -13.09 0.32 20.19
CA TRP A 635 -13.17 1.07 18.96
C TRP A 635 -12.64 2.49 19.15
N PHE A 636 -11.91 2.91 18.17
CA PHE A 636 -11.46 4.28 18.01
C PHE A 636 -12.02 4.81 16.69
N GLU A 637 -12.84 5.86 16.76
CA GLU A 637 -13.42 6.55 15.60
C GLU A 637 -12.43 7.58 15.07
N PHE A 638 -12.32 7.63 13.74
CA PHE A 638 -11.34 8.46 13.05
C PHE A 638 -12.02 9.67 12.37
#